data_ae1fba4ab59dbc16c5ce108e9606cb27
#
_entry.id   ae1fba4ab59dbc16c5ce108e9606cb27
#
_cell.length_a   1.000
_cell.length_b   1.000
_cell.length_c   1.000
_cell.angle_alpha   90.00
_cell.angle_beta   90.00
_cell.angle_gamma   90.00
#
_symmetry.space_group_name_H-M   'P 1'
#
loop_
_entity.id
_entity.type
_entity.pdbx_description
1 polymer ?
#
loop_
_entity_poly.entity_id
_entity_poly.type
_entity_poly.pdbx_seq_one_letter_code
_entity_poly.pdbx_strand_id
1 'polypeptide(L)'
;METAEIRRRWLRFFGDNGHTVVPSAPLPFDDPNLLFVAAGMVPFVPYFIGQESAPYKRATSVQKCVRTLDIEEVGKTTRHGTFFQMNGNFSFGDYFKEEAIRLAWQLSTGPRSEGGYGLDGDRIWATVYLDDDEAIDIWRRVIGLPADRIVRRGMADNFWSMTVPGPCGPCSELYYDRGPAYGTEGGPAVDEDRYMEFWNLVFMQNERGAGPAKEGYPILGELPRKNIDTGMGLERMATLLQGVDNLYEIDETRPVLDRAAELAGKRYGGESGPSAAEAAPDDVRLRVIADHVRTGLMLVADGVTPSNEGRGYVLRRILRRAVRSARMLGGEFTDGAVLPQLLPVSRDAMAPSYPELATDYDRIAMIAYGEEDAFRRTLASGTTILDVAVSEARQANRPALSGERAFTLHDTYGFPIDLTIEMAAEAGLSVDQDEFRRLMSEQRQRAKDDARSKKSGVSSTAAYRALREHGPTIFTGYETLETESRVRGIVRKDELVEAVGPGETVEVVLDATSFYAESGGQIADEGVIIVPGSGSEARLRVLDVQRPIKGLIVHRVHVESGELRTGAEAVAQVDPEWRLSARQAHSGTHVVHAALREVLGPSALQSGSYNKPGYLRLDFAWSRGLDERTRTDIEETANRALRRDLPVAVRYMPLAQAREEGALALFGETYDAEVRVVEIGGPWSRELCGGTHVSHSSQIGALAITGESSVGAGVRRIEAFVGLDAIKYLANERALVAALADLVKVPPAELPDRIESMIIRLRNAERELDRLRAAEVLQQAEPLAQRAVEVAGVQLLTELVPAGVSAGDLRTLAVNVRDRLDPTRPAAVLLASAAEDRLSFVATVNKAGVAAGRSAGDLVKVLAQALGARGGGKADLAQGAGGKPGDAQAGFEAVRTSLLSPAS
;
A
#
# COMPACT_ATOMS: atom_id res chain seq x y z
N MET A 1 -29.57 19.27 -15.87
CA MET A 1 -28.30 19.82 -16.46
C MET A 1 -27.19 18.82 -16.18
N GLU A 2 -26.44 18.38 -17.17
CA GLU A 2 -25.34 17.43 -16.99
C GLU A 2 -24.20 18.01 -16.12
N THR A 3 -23.50 17.15 -15.39
CA THR A 3 -22.45 17.54 -14.47
C THR A 3 -21.30 18.27 -15.17
N ALA A 4 -20.89 17.80 -16.36
CA ALA A 4 -19.89 18.48 -17.18
C ALA A 4 -20.31 19.91 -17.60
N GLU A 5 -21.60 20.16 -17.83
CA GLU A 5 -22.13 21.50 -18.13
C GLU A 5 -22.11 22.41 -16.89
N ILE A 6 -22.46 21.87 -15.70
CA ILE A 6 -22.38 22.61 -14.44
C ILE A 6 -20.94 23.09 -14.20
N ARG A 7 -19.97 22.19 -14.40
CA ARG A 7 -18.54 22.48 -14.30
C ARG A 7 -18.11 23.58 -15.28
N ARG A 8 -18.51 23.47 -16.57
CA ARG A 8 -18.19 24.50 -17.59
C ARG A 8 -18.76 25.87 -17.26
N ARG A 9 -20.00 25.94 -16.79
CA ARG A 9 -20.66 27.18 -16.37
C ARG A 9 -19.94 27.83 -15.21
N TRP A 10 -19.56 27.03 -14.21
CA TRP A 10 -18.77 27.51 -13.09
C TRP A 10 -17.49 28.20 -13.54
N LEU A 11 -16.66 27.51 -14.28
CA LEU A 11 -15.37 28.01 -14.73
C LEU A 11 -15.52 29.26 -15.63
N ARG A 12 -16.52 29.26 -16.52
CA ARG A 12 -16.81 30.41 -17.37
C ARG A 12 -17.27 31.62 -16.55
N PHE A 13 -18.26 31.43 -15.69
CA PHE A 13 -18.82 32.51 -14.88
C PHE A 13 -17.75 33.21 -14.05
N PHE A 14 -16.91 32.46 -13.35
CA PHE A 14 -15.85 33.04 -12.56
C PHE A 14 -14.72 33.61 -13.43
N GLY A 15 -14.39 32.97 -14.55
CA GLY A 15 -13.46 33.50 -15.53
C GLY A 15 -13.92 34.88 -16.06
N ASP A 16 -15.19 35.00 -16.46
CA ASP A 16 -15.81 36.25 -16.92
C ASP A 16 -15.84 37.35 -15.80
N ASN A 17 -15.80 36.94 -14.53
CA ASN A 17 -15.67 37.80 -13.36
C ASN A 17 -14.23 38.01 -12.89
N GLY A 18 -13.23 37.78 -13.75
CA GLY A 18 -11.83 38.12 -13.52
C GLY A 18 -11.03 37.12 -12.70
N HIS A 19 -11.54 35.90 -12.49
CA HIS A 19 -10.79 34.83 -11.81
C HIS A 19 -9.92 34.07 -12.81
N THR A 20 -8.69 33.80 -12.41
CA THR A 20 -7.81 32.88 -13.15
C THR A 20 -8.29 31.46 -12.96
N VAL A 21 -8.55 30.75 -14.06
CA VAL A 21 -8.89 29.33 -14.03
C VAL A 21 -7.64 28.52 -13.71
N VAL A 22 -7.65 27.82 -12.59
CA VAL A 22 -6.54 26.98 -12.12
C VAL A 22 -6.95 25.51 -12.27
N PRO A 23 -6.13 24.68 -12.94
CA PRO A 23 -6.40 23.24 -13.04
C PRO A 23 -6.48 22.56 -11.67
N SER A 24 -7.26 21.47 -11.58
CA SER A 24 -7.30 20.66 -10.38
C SER A 24 -5.90 20.11 -10.04
N ALA A 25 -5.50 20.24 -8.79
CA ALA A 25 -4.35 19.51 -8.28
C ALA A 25 -4.64 18.01 -8.26
N PRO A 26 -3.62 17.14 -8.32
CA PRO A 26 -3.78 15.71 -8.08
C PRO A 26 -4.35 15.42 -6.69
N LEU A 27 -5.09 14.31 -6.56
CA LEU A 27 -5.63 13.86 -5.27
C LEU A 27 -4.55 13.61 -4.20
N PRO A 28 -3.42 12.94 -4.51
CA PRO A 28 -2.27 12.94 -3.62
C PRO A 28 -1.63 14.33 -3.58
N PHE A 29 -1.55 14.91 -2.38
CA PHE A 29 -0.96 16.23 -2.19
C PHE A 29 0.29 16.13 -1.30
N ASP A 30 1.27 16.99 -1.55
CA ASP A 30 2.55 16.98 -0.82
C ASP A 30 2.44 17.76 0.51
N ASP A 31 1.54 17.27 1.38
CA ASP A 31 1.42 17.70 2.77
C ASP A 31 1.49 16.46 3.66
N PRO A 32 2.45 16.37 4.60
CA PRO A 32 2.62 15.20 5.45
C PRO A 32 1.41 14.93 6.37
N ASN A 33 0.52 15.91 6.56
CA ASN A 33 -0.66 15.79 7.41
C ASN A 33 -1.92 15.35 6.64
N LEU A 34 -1.87 15.35 5.30
CA LEU A 34 -3.01 15.02 4.44
C LEU A 34 -2.72 13.80 3.58
N LEU A 35 -3.60 12.81 3.63
CA LEU A 35 -3.53 11.68 2.70
C LEU A 35 -3.94 12.12 1.29
N PHE A 36 -5.01 12.90 1.19
CA PHE A 36 -5.56 13.40 -0.06
C PHE A 36 -6.04 14.84 0.09
N VAL A 37 -6.20 15.53 -1.03
CA VAL A 37 -6.90 16.81 -1.07
C VAL A 37 -8.35 16.59 -0.64
N ALA A 38 -8.75 17.17 0.48
CA ALA A 38 -10.07 17.00 1.08
C ALA A 38 -11.01 18.22 0.87
N ALA A 39 -10.47 19.33 0.35
CA ALA A 39 -11.21 20.56 0.07
C ALA A 39 -10.55 21.36 -1.05
N GLY A 40 -11.33 22.18 -1.76
CA GLY A 40 -10.87 22.95 -2.91
C GLY A 40 -9.74 23.93 -2.62
N MET A 41 -9.66 24.42 -1.40
CA MET A 41 -8.67 25.41 -0.97
C MET A 41 -7.28 24.82 -0.64
N VAL A 42 -7.15 23.51 -0.46
CA VAL A 42 -5.90 22.87 -0.01
C VAL A 42 -4.68 23.31 -0.84
N PRO A 43 -4.73 23.34 -2.19
CA PRO A 43 -3.61 23.82 -2.98
C PRO A 43 -3.24 25.30 -2.79
N PHE A 44 -4.13 26.08 -2.19
CA PHE A 44 -3.99 27.53 -2.01
C PHE A 44 -3.60 27.93 -0.59
N VAL A 45 -3.45 26.98 0.34
CA VAL A 45 -3.09 27.23 1.74
C VAL A 45 -1.87 28.15 1.89
N PRO A 46 -0.75 27.94 1.17
CA PRO A 46 0.42 28.82 1.29
C PRO A 46 0.13 30.31 0.97
N TYR A 47 -0.82 30.56 0.08
CA TYR A 47 -1.21 31.92 -0.29
C TYR A 47 -2.10 32.57 0.76
N PHE A 48 -3.02 31.80 1.39
CA PHE A 48 -3.89 32.30 2.45
C PHE A 48 -3.14 32.70 3.71
N ILE A 49 -2.15 31.92 4.11
CA ILE A 49 -1.33 32.18 5.30
C ILE A 49 -0.12 33.09 5.03
N GLY A 50 0.05 33.53 3.76
CA GLY A 50 1.13 34.45 3.37
C GLY A 50 2.52 33.82 3.31
N GLN A 51 2.64 32.50 3.27
CA GLN A 51 3.93 31.81 3.04
C GLN A 51 4.47 32.05 1.63
N GLU A 52 3.57 32.14 0.67
CA GLU A 52 3.88 32.45 -0.72
C GLU A 52 2.98 33.57 -1.22
N SER A 53 3.49 34.37 -2.19
CA SER A 53 2.67 35.34 -2.88
C SER A 53 1.85 34.65 -3.95
N ALA A 54 0.53 34.85 -3.94
CA ALA A 54 -0.32 34.30 -4.99
C ALA A 54 0.04 34.93 -6.36
N PRO A 55 0.19 34.15 -7.43
CA PRO A 55 0.48 34.66 -8.77
C PRO A 55 -0.73 35.38 -9.41
N TYR A 56 -1.88 35.33 -8.78
CA TYR A 56 -3.16 35.93 -9.20
C TYR A 56 -3.89 36.51 -7.99
N LYS A 57 -4.73 37.52 -8.20
CA LYS A 57 -5.57 38.10 -7.15
C LYS A 57 -6.83 37.29 -6.86
N ARG A 58 -7.37 36.65 -7.92
CA ARG A 58 -8.58 35.83 -7.89
C ARG A 58 -8.29 34.51 -8.63
N ALA A 59 -8.78 33.41 -8.13
CA ALA A 59 -8.70 32.13 -8.80
C ALA A 59 -10.03 31.39 -8.73
N THR A 60 -10.22 30.47 -9.67
CA THR A 60 -11.31 29.50 -9.63
C THR A 60 -10.82 28.14 -10.10
N SER A 61 -11.35 27.08 -9.50
CA SER A 61 -11.04 25.70 -9.90
C SER A 61 -12.23 24.79 -9.68
N VAL A 62 -12.19 23.62 -10.30
CA VAL A 62 -13.01 22.47 -9.92
C VAL A 62 -12.04 21.40 -9.45
N GLN A 63 -11.87 21.33 -8.14
CA GLN A 63 -10.87 20.51 -7.49
C GLN A 63 -11.40 19.11 -7.21
N LYS A 64 -10.64 18.09 -7.60
CA LYS A 64 -10.84 16.70 -7.19
C LYS A 64 -10.59 16.57 -5.69
N CYS A 65 -11.51 15.96 -4.97
CA CYS A 65 -11.41 15.78 -3.52
C CYS A 65 -11.73 14.33 -3.12
N VAL A 66 -11.06 13.85 -2.06
CA VAL A 66 -11.36 12.58 -1.42
C VAL A 66 -11.42 12.78 0.10
N ARG A 67 -12.57 12.41 0.70
CA ARG A 67 -12.78 12.40 2.15
C ARG A 67 -12.85 10.97 2.67
N THR A 68 -11.81 10.54 3.35
CA THR A 68 -11.70 9.16 3.87
C THR A 68 -12.61 8.90 5.06
N LEU A 69 -13.00 9.94 5.79
CA LEU A 69 -13.93 9.85 6.92
C LEU A 69 -15.36 9.55 6.47
N ASP A 70 -15.73 9.94 5.25
CA ASP A 70 -17.07 9.76 4.71
C ASP A 70 -17.31 8.34 4.15
N ILE A 71 -16.28 7.50 4.02
CA ILE A 71 -16.36 6.15 3.45
C ILE A 71 -17.45 5.31 4.13
N GLU A 72 -17.61 5.42 5.45
CA GLU A 72 -18.59 4.64 6.21
C GLU A 72 -20.03 5.16 6.04
N GLU A 73 -20.20 6.42 5.62
CA GLU A 73 -21.50 7.05 5.38
C GLU A 73 -21.99 6.87 3.93
N VAL A 74 -21.10 6.41 3.04
CA VAL A 74 -21.43 6.14 1.64
C VAL A 74 -22.52 5.07 1.55
N GLY A 75 -23.54 5.37 0.76
CA GLY A 75 -24.70 4.51 0.53
C GLY A 75 -25.81 4.67 1.57
N LYS A 76 -25.46 5.10 2.79
CA LYS A 76 -26.42 5.30 3.90
C LYS A 76 -27.08 6.68 3.85
N THR A 77 -26.35 7.70 3.47
CA THR A 77 -26.86 9.06 3.32
C THR A 77 -27.05 9.42 1.86
N THR A 78 -27.82 10.49 1.59
CA THR A 78 -28.09 10.97 0.22
C THR A 78 -27.02 11.92 -0.32
N ARG A 79 -26.08 12.39 0.52
CA ARG A 79 -25.17 13.52 0.27
C ARG A 79 -23.68 13.26 0.50
N HIS A 80 -23.28 12.07 0.95
CA HIS A 80 -21.86 11.74 1.17
C HIS A 80 -21.33 10.85 0.06
N GLY A 81 -20.19 11.25 -0.51
CA GLY A 81 -19.41 10.48 -1.48
C GLY A 81 -17.95 10.50 -1.09
N THR A 82 -17.23 9.42 -1.37
CA THR A 82 -15.79 9.33 -1.07
C THR A 82 -15.00 10.26 -1.96
N PHE A 83 -15.16 10.15 -3.27
CA PHE A 83 -14.67 11.09 -4.27
C PHE A 83 -15.78 12.08 -4.60
N PHE A 84 -15.42 13.36 -4.63
CA PHE A 84 -16.32 14.41 -5.10
C PHE A 84 -15.52 15.57 -5.71
N GLN A 85 -16.22 16.42 -6.43
CA GLN A 85 -15.66 17.58 -7.10
C GLN A 85 -16.11 18.82 -6.37
N MET A 86 -15.16 19.65 -5.95
CA MET A 86 -15.44 20.92 -5.28
C MET A 86 -15.18 22.09 -6.22
N ASN A 87 -16.23 22.76 -6.61
CA ASN A 87 -16.16 24.02 -7.32
C ASN A 87 -15.76 25.11 -6.34
N GLY A 88 -14.63 25.79 -6.58
CA GLY A 88 -14.07 26.79 -5.70
C GLY A 88 -13.80 28.11 -6.39
N ASN A 89 -14.15 29.22 -5.76
CA ASN A 89 -13.65 30.53 -6.12
C ASN A 89 -12.95 31.18 -4.93
N PHE A 90 -11.82 31.79 -5.21
CA PHE A 90 -10.85 32.25 -4.24
C PHE A 90 -10.49 33.72 -4.48
N SER A 91 -10.34 34.47 -3.38
CA SER A 91 -9.82 35.84 -3.39
C SER A 91 -8.65 35.96 -2.43
N PHE A 92 -7.53 36.48 -2.89
CA PHE A 92 -6.31 36.65 -2.11
C PHE A 92 -6.13 38.13 -1.76
N GLY A 93 -7.05 38.66 -0.92
CA GLY A 93 -7.07 40.04 -0.49
C GLY A 93 -7.58 41.05 -1.54
N ASP A 94 -8.38 40.60 -2.50
CA ASP A 94 -8.95 41.43 -3.55
C ASP A 94 -10.40 41.80 -3.29
N TYR A 95 -11.27 40.83 -3.08
CA TYR A 95 -12.64 41.03 -2.65
C TYR A 95 -12.98 40.23 -1.38
N PHE A 96 -14.08 40.58 -0.72
CA PHE A 96 -14.49 39.88 0.50
C PHE A 96 -15.99 39.53 0.47
N LYS A 97 -16.69 39.55 1.61
CA LYS A 97 -18.04 39.01 1.81
C LYS A 97 -19.09 39.45 0.79
N GLU A 98 -19.21 40.76 0.55
CA GLU A 98 -20.28 41.27 -0.33
C GLU A 98 -20.18 40.73 -1.75
N GLU A 99 -19.00 40.80 -2.34
CA GLU A 99 -18.82 40.29 -3.71
C GLU A 99 -18.93 38.76 -3.78
N ALA A 100 -18.43 38.04 -2.75
CA ALA A 100 -18.58 36.59 -2.69
C ALA A 100 -20.06 36.17 -2.64
N ILE A 101 -20.84 36.78 -1.79
CA ILE A 101 -22.27 36.52 -1.64
C ILE A 101 -23.04 36.89 -2.92
N ARG A 102 -22.74 38.05 -3.51
CA ARG A 102 -23.35 38.50 -4.77
C ARG A 102 -23.09 37.54 -5.92
N LEU A 103 -21.84 37.12 -6.11
CA LEU A 103 -21.47 36.16 -7.18
C LEU A 103 -22.14 34.82 -6.96
N ALA A 104 -22.17 34.32 -5.72
CA ALA A 104 -22.84 33.06 -5.38
C ALA A 104 -24.33 33.09 -5.71
N TRP A 105 -25.01 34.16 -5.30
CA TRP A 105 -26.42 34.35 -5.59
C TRP A 105 -26.70 34.46 -7.10
N GLN A 106 -25.92 35.30 -7.80
CA GLN A 106 -26.07 35.52 -9.23
C GLN A 106 -25.92 34.23 -10.02
N LEU A 107 -24.90 33.41 -9.73
CA LEU A 107 -24.71 32.13 -10.40
C LEU A 107 -25.82 31.13 -10.08
N SER A 108 -26.23 31.06 -8.81
CA SER A 108 -27.25 30.10 -8.36
C SER A 108 -28.63 30.39 -8.96
N THR A 109 -29.06 31.64 -8.94
CA THR A 109 -30.44 32.06 -9.32
C THR A 109 -30.55 32.63 -10.73
N GLY A 110 -29.42 33.04 -11.31
CA GLY A 110 -29.38 33.62 -12.66
C GLY A 110 -29.96 32.70 -13.72
N PRO A 111 -30.58 33.28 -14.78
CA PRO A 111 -31.24 32.49 -15.83
C PRO A 111 -30.28 31.52 -16.51
N ARG A 112 -30.75 30.32 -16.81
CA ARG A 112 -29.98 29.31 -17.54
C ARG A 112 -29.53 29.78 -18.93
N SER A 113 -30.32 30.65 -19.56
CA SER A 113 -30.02 31.29 -20.86
C SER A 113 -28.83 32.25 -20.79
N GLU A 114 -28.54 32.80 -19.60
CA GLU A 114 -27.45 33.75 -19.34
C GLU A 114 -26.25 33.11 -18.63
N GLY A 115 -26.21 31.78 -18.56
CA GLY A 115 -25.10 31.04 -17.95
C GLY A 115 -25.29 30.69 -16.46
N GLY A 116 -26.36 31.14 -15.83
CA GLY A 116 -26.69 30.79 -14.44
C GLY A 116 -27.26 29.36 -14.30
N TYR A 117 -27.44 28.94 -13.06
CA TYR A 117 -28.02 27.63 -12.76
C TYR A 117 -29.56 27.62 -12.75
N GLY A 118 -30.20 28.78 -12.55
CA GLY A 118 -31.63 28.94 -12.57
C GLY A 118 -32.34 28.22 -11.43
N LEU A 119 -31.73 28.20 -10.24
CA LEU A 119 -32.42 27.75 -9.04
C LEU A 119 -33.47 28.77 -8.63
N ASP A 120 -34.54 28.28 -8.04
CA ASP A 120 -35.61 29.14 -7.51
C ASP A 120 -35.12 29.84 -6.21
N GLY A 121 -34.92 31.17 -6.27
CA GLY A 121 -34.44 31.95 -5.14
C GLY A 121 -35.39 31.92 -3.94
N ASP A 122 -36.68 31.64 -4.15
CA ASP A 122 -37.63 31.50 -3.06
C ASP A 122 -37.48 30.23 -2.24
N ARG A 123 -36.69 29.29 -2.73
CA ARG A 123 -36.34 28.02 -2.06
C ARG A 123 -34.93 28.02 -1.46
N ILE A 124 -34.18 29.12 -1.61
CA ILE A 124 -32.83 29.24 -1.07
C ILE A 124 -32.86 29.77 0.35
N TRP A 125 -32.10 29.12 1.22
CA TRP A 125 -31.85 29.53 2.59
C TRP A 125 -30.37 29.82 2.78
N ALA A 126 -30.02 30.75 3.67
CA ALA A 126 -28.64 31.02 4.05
C ALA A 126 -28.43 30.75 5.54
N THR A 127 -27.33 30.12 5.90
CA THR A 127 -26.85 30.08 7.28
C THR A 127 -25.67 31.04 7.42
N VAL A 128 -25.48 31.58 8.60
CA VAL A 128 -24.40 32.52 8.93
C VAL A 128 -23.87 32.22 10.34
N TYR A 129 -22.59 32.56 10.57
CA TYR A 129 -22.01 32.42 11.89
C TYR A 129 -22.69 33.38 12.90
N LEU A 130 -22.77 32.97 14.18
CA LEU A 130 -23.51 33.65 15.24
C LEU A 130 -23.27 35.17 15.30
N ASP A 131 -22.00 35.59 15.20
CA ASP A 131 -21.58 36.99 15.37
C ASP A 131 -21.33 37.71 14.03
N ASP A 132 -21.67 37.10 12.90
CA ASP A 132 -21.42 37.68 11.57
C ASP A 132 -22.61 38.53 11.10
N ASP A 133 -22.83 39.66 11.76
CA ASP A 133 -23.87 40.62 11.40
C ASP A 133 -23.64 41.23 10.01
N GLU A 134 -22.39 41.37 9.57
CA GLU A 134 -22.06 41.88 8.25
C GLU A 134 -22.62 40.98 7.15
N ALA A 135 -22.44 39.66 7.26
CA ALA A 135 -23.00 38.71 6.30
C ALA A 135 -24.54 38.75 6.27
N ILE A 136 -25.18 38.89 7.44
CA ILE A 136 -26.64 39.02 7.53
C ILE A 136 -27.12 40.28 6.82
N ASP A 137 -26.47 41.42 7.05
CA ASP A 137 -26.83 42.67 6.39
C ASP A 137 -26.66 42.60 4.87
N ILE A 138 -25.64 41.94 4.38
CA ILE A 138 -25.45 41.68 2.93
C ILE A 138 -26.58 40.83 2.38
N TRP A 139 -26.92 39.70 3.02
CA TRP A 139 -28.02 38.85 2.59
C TRP A 139 -29.35 39.57 2.53
N ARG A 140 -29.64 40.40 3.53
CA ARG A 140 -30.92 41.15 3.64
C ARG A 140 -30.99 42.36 2.72
N ARG A 141 -29.93 43.19 2.66
CA ARG A 141 -29.97 44.51 2.00
C ARG A 141 -29.46 44.45 0.58
N VAL A 142 -28.47 43.64 0.29
CA VAL A 142 -27.88 43.56 -1.04
C VAL A 142 -28.62 42.52 -1.87
N ILE A 143 -28.86 41.35 -1.29
CA ILE A 143 -29.51 40.23 -2.00
C ILE A 143 -31.04 40.30 -1.90
N GLY A 144 -31.54 40.80 -0.79
CA GLY A 144 -32.99 40.85 -0.54
C GLY A 144 -33.59 39.55 0.04
N LEU A 145 -32.74 38.67 0.58
CA LEU A 145 -33.20 37.41 1.16
C LEU A 145 -34.07 37.69 2.41
N PRO A 146 -35.27 37.09 2.55
CA PRO A 146 -36.12 37.27 3.70
C PRO A 146 -35.44 36.84 5.01
N ALA A 147 -35.71 37.58 6.11
CA ALA A 147 -35.03 37.37 7.39
C ALA A 147 -35.26 35.97 8.00
N ASP A 148 -36.42 35.39 7.75
CA ASP A 148 -36.82 34.05 8.19
C ASP A 148 -36.09 32.93 7.45
N ARG A 149 -35.44 33.24 6.32
CA ARG A 149 -34.58 32.32 5.57
C ARG A 149 -33.08 32.51 5.86
N ILE A 150 -32.73 33.35 6.84
CA ILE A 150 -31.32 33.51 7.28
C ILE A 150 -31.20 32.95 8.70
N VAL A 151 -30.44 31.88 8.86
CA VAL A 151 -30.33 31.12 10.11
C VAL A 151 -28.93 31.31 10.71
N ARG A 152 -28.85 31.73 11.98
CA ARG A 152 -27.58 31.80 12.72
C ARG A 152 -27.20 30.42 13.26
N ARG A 153 -25.95 30.04 13.08
CA ARG A 153 -25.39 28.79 13.61
C ARG A 153 -24.07 29.03 14.34
N GLY A 154 -23.70 28.08 15.19
CA GLY A 154 -22.48 28.12 15.99
C GLY A 154 -21.20 27.79 15.26
N MET A 155 -20.11 27.73 16.04
CA MET A 155 -18.77 27.41 15.51
C MET A 155 -18.69 26.01 14.87
N ALA A 156 -19.43 25.06 15.39
CA ALA A 156 -19.45 23.68 14.87
C ALA A 156 -19.98 23.59 13.42
N ASP A 157 -20.84 24.53 13.00
CA ASP A 157 -21.49 24.52 11.69
C ASP A 157 -20.97 25.65 10.79
N ASN A 158 -21.01 26.93 11.26
CA ASN A 158 -20.70 28.08 10.41
C ASN A 158 -19.36 28.77 10.73
N PHE A 159 -18.38 28.03 11.23
CA PHE A 159 -16.99 28.49 11.30
C PHE A 159 -16.07 27.42 10.73
N TRP A 160 -15.66 27.64 9.50
CA TRP A 160 -14.86 26.64 8.78
C TRP A 160 -13.38 26.69 9.19
N SER A 161 -12.76 25.53 9.32
CA SER A 161 -11.32 25.37 9.52
C SER A 161 -10.85 24.04 8.96
N MET A 162 -9.57 23.97 8.62
CA MET A 162 -8.91 22.69 8.41
C MET A 162 -8.91 21.88 9.72
N THR A 163 -8.85 20.56 9.65
CA THR A 163 -8.70 19.70 10.85
C THR A 163 -7.33 19.84 11.53
N VAL A 164 -6.41 20.54 10.88
CA VAL A 164 -5.03 20.83 11.31
C VAL A 164 -4.84 22.35 11.44
N PRO A 165 -3.77 22.84 12.11
CA PRO A 165 -3.45 24.26 12.14
C PRO A 165 -3.41 24.89 10.74
N GLY A 166 -3.98 26.05 10.59
CA GLY A 166 -4.04 26.74 9.29
C GLY A 166 -5.12 27.81 9.23
N PRO A 167 -5.47 28.29 8.03
CA PRO A 167 -6.45 29.34 7.86
C PRO A 167 -7.84 28.89 8.26
N CYS A 168 -8.62 29.80 8.82
CA CYS A 168 -10.01 29.57 9.24
C CYS A 168 -10.82 30.88 9.22
N GLY A 169 -12.12 30.77 9.38
CA GLY A 169 -13.00 31.94 9.49
C GLY A 169 -14.47 31.57 9.51
N PRO A 170 -15.34 32.58 9.84
CA PRO A 170 -16.78 32.42 9.75
C PRO A 170 -17.18 32.08 8.30
N CYS A 171 -18.28 31.39 8.15
CA CYS A 171 -18.80 31.06 6.82
C CYS A 171 -20.32 31.32 6.74
N SER A 172 -20.77 31.39 5.50
CA SER A 172 -22.19 31.43 5.14
C SER A 172 -22.47 30.32 4.14
N GLU A 173 -23.43 29.47 4.45
CA GLU A 173 -23.78 28.35 3.62
C GLU A 173 -25.12 28.53 2.93
N LEU A 174 -25.24 28.11 1.69
CA LEU A 174 -26.46 28.14 0.92
C LEU A 174 -27.09 26.75 0.91
N TYR A 175 -28.37 26.72 1.27
CA TYR A 175 -29.22 25.52 1.30
C TYR A 175 -30.38 25.68 0.32
N TYR A 176 -30.82 24.56 -0.25
CA TYR A 176 -31.99 24.52 -1.12
C TYR A 176 -33.09 23.66 -0.52
N ASP A 177 -34.28 24.22 -0.32
CA ASP A 177 -35.47 23.46 0.11
C ASP A 177 -35.97 22.55 -1.01
N ARG A 178 -35.77 21.26 -0.84
CA ARG A 178 -36.17 20.22 -1.80
C ARG A 178 -37.67 19.95 -1.78
N GLY A 179 -38.33 20.45 -0.74
CA GLY A 179 -39.79 20.34 -0.58
C GLY A 179 -40.21 19.22 0.39
N PRO A 180 -41.52 19.12 0.66
CA PRO A 180 -42.08 18.30 1.73
C PRO A 180 -41.90 16.78 1.54
N ALA A 181 -41.59 16.33 0.34
CA ALA A 181 -41.30 14.92 0.09
C ALA A 181 -39.95 14.46 0.72
N TYR A 182 -39.06 15.41 1.08
CA TYR A 182 -37.73 15.13 1.58
C TYR A 182 -37.58 15.35 3.10
N GLY A 183 -38.62 15.80 3.78
CA GLY A 183 -38.54 15.94 5.22
C GLY A 183 -39.42 17.10 5.78
N THR A 184 -39.08 17.47 7.03
CA THR A 184 -39.86 18.39 7.85
C THR A 184 -39.61 19.85 7.47
N GLU A 185 -40.64 20.70 7.54
CA GLU A 185 -40.51 22.13 7.36
C GLU A 185 -39.83 22.77 8.59
N GLY A 186 -39.03 23.83 8.37
CA GLY A 186 -38.43 24.59 9.47
C GLY A 186 -37.00 25.08 9.20
N GLY A 187 -36.47 24.88 8.00
CA GLY A 187 -35.16 25.35 7.58
C GLY A 187 -34.01 24.39 7.89
N PRO A 188 -32.76 24.78 7.53
CA PRO A 188 -31.57 23.90 7.62
C PRO A 188 -31.25 23.42 9.04
N ALA A 189 -31.65 24.13 10.07
CA ALA A 189 -31.43 23.77 11.46
C ALA A 189 -32.36 22.64 11.94
N VAL A 190 -33.46 22.38 11.21
CA VAL A 190 -34.48 21.39 11.57
C VAL A 190 -34.30 20.09 10.81
N ASP A 191 -34.01 20.15 9.49
CA ASP A 191 -33.93 18.98 8.64
C ASP A 191 -32.97 19.19 7.46
N GLU A 192 -31.77 18.63 7.53
CA GLU A 192 -30.75 18.75 6.48
C GLU A 192 -31.00 17.81 5.27
N ASP A 193 -31.90 16.84 5.37
CA ASP A 193 -32.29 16.01 4.21
C ASP A 193 -33.26 16.78 3.30
N ARG A 194 -34.15 17.57 3.87
CA ARG A 194 -35.02 18.48 3.11
C ARG A 194 -34.26 19.72 2.60
N TYR A 195 -33.45 20.32 3.47
CA TYR A 195 -32.66 21.51 3.13
C TYR A 195 -31.22 21.12 2.82
N MET A 196 -30.96 20.87 1.55
CA MET A 196 -29.66 20.40 1.10
C MET A 196 -28.67 21.55 0.99
N GLU A 197 -27.60 21.52 1.80
CA GLU A 197 -26.44 22.39 1.61
C GLU A 197 -25.77 22.10 0.27
N PHE A 198 -25.58 23.15 -0.55
CA PHE A 198 -24.90 22.99 -1.84
C PHE A 198 -23.66 23.87 -2.00
N TRP A 199 -23.54 24.99 -1.25
CA TRP A 199 -22.42 25.91 -1.36
C TRP A 199 -22.04 26.51 -0.02
N ASN A 200 -20.75 26.46 0.33
CA ASN A 200 -20.20 27.10 1.53
C ASN A 200 -19.29 28.27 1.13
N LEU A 201 -19.55 29.47 1.64
CA LEU A 201 -18.79 30.70 1.43
C LEU A 201 -17.97 30.98 2.69
N VAL A 202 -16.68 30.70 2.66
CA VAL A 202 -15.80 30.87 3.82
C VAL A 202 -15.07 32.21 3.75
N PHE A 203 -15.17 32.96 4.81
CA PHE A 203 -14.53 34.29 4.98
C PHE A 203 -13.25 34.10 5.77
N MET A 204 -12.19 33.69 5.05
CA MET A 204 -10.87 33.36 5.60
C MET A 204 -10.20 34.62 6.16
N GLN A 205 -10.25 34.77 7.47
CA GLN A 205 -9.70 35.96 8.14
C GLN A 205 -8.86 35.63 9.38
N ASN A 206 -8.88 34.40 9.88
CA ASN A 206 -8.21 33.97 11.09
C ASN A 206 -7.27 32.80 10.86
N GLU A 207 -6.34 32.59 11.78
CA GLU A 207 -5.48 31.43 11.85
C GLU A 207 -5.82 30.61 13.10
N ARG A 208 -6.05 29.28 12.93
CA ARG A 208 -6.26 28.36 14.04
C ARG A 208 -4.98 27.66 14.44
N GLY A 209 -4.84 27.40 15.74
CA GLY A 209 -3.81 26.56 16.31
C GLY A 209 -4.20 25.08 16.38
N ALA A 210 -3.35 24.29 17.01
CA ALA A 210 -3.62 22.87 17.25
C ALA A 210 -4.79 22.68 18.24
N GLY A 211 -5.61 21.64 18.00
CA GLY A 211 -6.76 21.33 18.84
C GLY A 211 -7.76 20.41 18.15
N PRO A 212 -8.94 20.17 18.76
CA PRO A 212 -10.00 19.36 18.21
C PRO A 212 -10.44 19.79 16.80
N ALA A 213 -11.03 18.89 16.02
CA ALA A 213 -11.33 19.14 14.61
C ALA A 213 -12.36 20.25 14.37
N LYS A 214 -13.45 20.28 15.13
CA LYS A 214 -14.62 21.15 14.86
C LYS A 214 -14.67 22.41 15.71
N GLU A 215 -14.41 22.32 16.99
CA GLU A 215 -14.52 23.45 17.94
C GLU A 215 -13.57 23.27 19.12
N GLY A 216 -13.34 24.33 19.92
CA GLY A 216 -12.46 24.24 21.08
C GLY A 216 -10.97 24.34 20.76
N TYR A 217 -10.59 24.68 19.53
CA TYR A 217 -9.21 25.02 19.16
C TYR A 217 -8.96 26.53 19.34
N PRO A 218 -7.71 26.95 19.62
CA PRO A 218 -7.38 28.36 19.76
C PRO A 218 -7.34 29.07 18.41
N ILE A 219 -7.87 30.31 18.38
CA ILE A 219 -7.62 31.24 17.28
C ILE A 219 -6.35 32.01 17.63
N LEU A 220 -5.32 31.88 16.80
CA LEU A 220 -4.00 32.45 17.02
C LEU A 220 -3.92 33.95 16.68
N GLY A 221 -4.75 34.41 15.74
CA GLY A 221 -4.79 35.81 15.30
C GLY A 221 -5.50 35.95 13.97
N GLU A 222 -5.41 37.14 13.40
CA GLU A 222 -5.91 37.42 12.05
C GLU A 222 -4.88 37.04 11.01
N LEU A 223 -5.35 36.58 9.83
CA LEU A 223 -4.51 36.36 8.67
C LEU A 223 -3.95 37.70 8.14
N PRO A 224 -2.80 37.71 7.44
CA PRO A 224 -2.20 38.93 6.87
C PRO A 224 -3.15 39.69 5.94
N ARG A 225 -4.13 39.00 5.36
CA ARG A 225 -5.17 39.58 4.48
C ARG A 225 -6.48 38.85 4.71
N LYS A 226 -7.58 39.55 4.47
CA LYS A 226 -8.92 38.96 4.40
C LYS A 226 -9.08 38.28 3.05
N ASN A 227 -9.36 37.00 3.03
CA ASN A 227 -9.44 36.19 1.82
C ASN A 227 -10.84 35.56 1.70
N ILE A 228 -11.16 35.13 0.50
CA ILE A 228 -12.33 34.30 0.22
C ILE A 228 -11.88 32.92 -0.21
N ASP A 229 -12.48 31.91 0.42
CA ASP A 229 -12.51 30.52 0.00
C ASP A 229 -13.97 30.09 -0.14
N THR A 230 -14.36 29.50 -1.23
CA THR A 230 -15.69 28.91 -1.34
C THR A 230 -15.63 27.48 -1.87
N GLY A 231 -16.59 26.68 -1.44
CA GLY A 231 -16.72 25.31 -1.86
C GLY A 231 -18.15 24.92 -2.18
N MET A 232 -18.46 24.73 -3.47
CA MET A 232 -19.74 24.19 -3.92
C MET A 232 -19.54 22.72 -4.34
N GLY A 233 -20.30 21.83 -3.71
CA GLY A 233 -20.30 20.42 -4.11
C GLY A 233 -20.90 20.24 -5.50
N LEU A 234 -20.09 19.83 -6.49
CA LEU A 234 -20.55 19.65 -7.88
C LEU A 234 -21.66 18.61 -7.95
N GLU A 235 -21.50 17.48 -7.25
CA GLU A 235 -22.48 16.39 -7.20
C GLU A 235 -23.77 16.81 -6.50
N ARG A 236 -23.70 17.61 -5.44
CA ARG A 236 -24.89 18.16 -4.77
C ARG A 236 -25.65 19.12 -5.70
N MET A 237 -24.94 19.99 -6.39
CA MET A 237 -25.55 20.87 -7.39
C MET A 237 -26.14 20.07 -8.55
N ALA A 238 -25.46 19.02 -9.02
CA ALA A 238 -25.99 18.13 -10.04
C ALA A 238 -27.27 17.44 -9.58
N THR A 239 -27.32 16.95 -8.33
CA THR A 239 -28.53 16.37 -7.73
C THR A 239 -29.72 17.33 -7.83
N LEU A 240 -29.52 18.59 -7.48
CA LEU A 240 -30.57 19.62 -7.56
C LEU A 240 -30.98 19.93 -9.00
N LEU A 241 -30.02 20.10 -9.91
CA LEU A 241 -30.29 20.53 -11.28
C LEU A 241 -30.79 19.41 -12.21
N GLN A 242 -30.52 18.15 -11.85
CA GLN A 242 -31.02 16.97 -12.52
C GLN A 242 -32.37 16.50 -11.91
N GLY A 243 -32.71 16.99 -10.70
CA GLY A 243 -33.96 16.67 -10.03
C GLY A 243 -34.03 15.21 -9.57
N VAL A 244 -32.91 14.68 -9.10
CA VAL A 244 -32.77 13.31 -8.57
C VAL A 244 -32.69 13.30 -7.05
N ASP A 245 -32.90 12.14 -6.45
CA ASP A 245 -33.06 12.04 -4.99
C ASP A 245 -31.71 12.09 -4.22
N ASN A 246 -30.62 11.66 -4.84
CA ASN A 246 -29.32 11.58 -4.20
C ASN A 246 -28.17 11.67 -5.22
N LEU A 247 -26.97 11.87 -4.72
CA LEU A 247 -25.76 12.02 -5.55
C LEU A 247 -25.37 10.73 -6.33
N TYR A 248 -25.91 9.57 -5.96
CA TYR A 248 -25.65 8.33 -6.69
C TYR A 248 -26.50 8.19 -7.95
N GLU A 249 -27.47 9.07 -8.15
CA GLU A 249 -28.39 9.06 -9.28
C GLU A 249 -28.06 10.10 -10.36
N ILE A 250 -27.00 10.90 -10.15
CA ILE A 250 -26.55 11.85 -11.17
C ILE A 250 -25.88 11.15 -12.35
N ASP A 251 -25.75 11.85 -13.45
CA ASP A 251 -25.21 11.34 -14.73
C ASP A 251 -23.79 10.74 -14.65
N GLU A 252 -22.94 11.15 -13.69
CA GLU A 252 -21.61 10.59 -13.47
C GLU A 252 -21.59 9.30 -12.64
N THR A 253 -22.63 9.01 -11.85
CA THR A 253 -22.67 7.86 -10.94
C THR A 253 -23.73 6.84 -11.31
N ARG A 254 -24.90 7.31 -11.80
CA ARG A 254 -26.03 6.46 -12.17
C ARG A 254 -25.70 5.35 -13.16
N PRO A 255 -24.90 5.56 -14.21
CA PRO A 255 -24.56 4.49 -15.15
C PRO A 255 -23.86 3.30 -14.51
N VAL A 256 -22.98 3.53 -13.54
CA VAL A 256 -22.29 2.46 -12.80
C VAL A 256 -23.26 1.70 -11.91
N LEU A 257 -24.15 2.44 -11.24
CA LEU A 257 -25.20 1.87 -10.38
C LEU A 257 -26.14 0.97 -11.20
N ASP A 258 -26.63 1.46 -12.33
CA ASP A 258 -27.55 0.72 -13.20
C ASP A 258 -26.87 -0.54 -13.77
N ARG A 259 -25.60 -0.44 -14.19
CA ARG A 259 -24.86 -1.59 -14.68
C ARG A 259 -24.63 -2.62 -13.57
N ALA A 260 -24.35 -2.19 -12.36
CA ALA A 260 -24.21 -3.09 -11.22
C ALA A 260 -25.53 -3.79 -10.87
N ALA A 261 -26.65 -3.06 -10.91
CA ALA A 261 -27.99 -3.62 -10.69
C ALA A 261 -28.35 -4.65 -11.77
N GLU A 262 -28.08 -4.36 -13.03
CA GLU A 262 -28.28 -5.26 -14.18
C GLU A 262 -27.52 -6.59 -13.98
N LEU A 263 -26.22 -6.53 -13.72
CA LEU A 263 -25.36 -7.70 -13.54
C LEU A 263 -25.75 -8.52 -12.30
N ALA A 264 -26.24 -7.86 -11.26
CA ALA A 264 -26.74 -8.51 -10.05
C ALA A 264 -28.16 -9.10 -10.21
N GLY A 265 -28.88 -8.77 -11.29
CA GLY A 265 -30.30 -9.12 -11.47
C GLY A 265 -31.19 -8.44 -10.43
N LYS A 266 -30.79 -7.24 -9.94
CA LYS A 266 -31.50 -6.47 -8.92
C LYS A 266 -32.12 -5.21 -9.51
N ARG A 267 -33.06 -4.61 -8.77
CA ARG A 267 -33.67 -3.33 -9.13
C ARG A 267 -33.37 -2.31 -8.05
N TYR A 268 -32.75 -1.20 -8.42
CA TYR A 268 -32.51 -0.08 -7.53
C TYR A 268 -33.77 0.75 -7.28
N GLY A 269 -33.99 1.21 -6.04
CA GLY A 269 -35.11 2.09 -5.66
C GLY A 269 -36.47 1.42 -5.58
N GLY A 270 -36.55 0.06 -5.66
CA GLY A 270 -37.81 -0.66 -5.64
C GLY A 270 -38.52 -0.69 -4.28
N GLU A 271 -37.76 -0.56 -3.21
CA GLU A 271 -38.24 -0.68 -1.82
C GLU A 271 -37.81 0.54 -0.97
N SER A 272 -37.03 1.49 -1.50
CA SER A 272 -36.52 2.64 -0.77
C SER A 272 -37.37 3.88 -0.98
N GLY A 273 -37.70 4.57 0.12
CA GLY A 273 -38.26 5.91 0.06
C GLY A 273 -37.20 6.97 -0.31
N PRO A 274 -37.60 8.23 -0.54
CA PRO A 274 -36.68 9.32 -0.88
C PRO A 274 -35.74 9.71 0.30
N SER A 275 -36.00 9.23 1.51
CA SER A 275 -35.16 9.50 2.68
C SER A 275 -34.11 8.43 2.88
N ALA A 276 -32.88 8.84 3.30
CA ALA A 276 -31.75 7.95 3.53
C ALA A 276 -31.97 6.89 4.64
N ALA A 277 -32.88 7.19 5.56
CA ALA A 277 -33.14 6.32 6.74
C ALA A 277 -33.80 4.98 6.38
N GLU A 278 -34.31 4.85 5.17
CA GLU A 278 -35.09 3.69 4.71
C GLU A 278 -34.49 2.98 3.49
N ALA A 279 -33.20 3.20 3.21
CA ALA A 279 -32.55 2.53 2.07
C ALA A 279 -32.46 1.03 2.30
N ALA A 280 -33.00 0.25 1.35
CA ALA A 280 -32.85 -1.20 1.37
C ALA A 280 -31.37 -1.61 1.33
N PRO A 281 -30.97 -2.72 1.99
CA PRO A 281 -29.57 -3.15 2.03
C PRO A 281 -28.93 -3.30 0.65
N ASP A 282 -29.69 -3.74 -0.35
CA ASP A 282 -29.19 -3.89 -1.71
C ASP A 282 -28.97 -2.51 -2.40
N ASP A 283 -29.84 -1.53 -2.13
CA ASP A 283 -29.63 -0.16 -2.62
C ASP A 283 -28.39 0.49 -2.02
N VAL A 284 -28.14 0.28 -0.72
CA VAL A 284 -26.91 0.73 -0.06
C VAL A 284 -25.68 0.13 -0.74
N ARG A 285 -25.70 -1.18 -1.04
CA ARG A 285 -24.61 -1.86 -1.74
C ARG A 285 -24.39 -1.31 -3.15
N LEU A 286 -25.46 -1.06 -3.90
CA LEU A 286 -25.40 -0.48 -5.24
C LEU A 286 -24.79 0.93 -5.21
N ARG A 287 -25.15 1.76 -4.24
CA ARG A 287 -24.58 3.10 -4.02
C ARG A 287 -23.09 3.01 -3.67
N VAL A 288 -22.72 2.10 -2.77
CA VAL A 288 -21.30 1.84 -2.41
C VAL A 288 -20.48 1.45 -3.64
N ILE A 289 -21.02 0.57 -4.49
CA ILE A 289 -20.35 0.16 -5.73
C ILE A 289 -20.13 1.36 -6.64
N ALA A 290 -21.16 2.16 -6.89
CA ALA A 290 -21.07 3.32 -7.78
C ALA A 290 -20.04 4.34 -7.30
N ASP A 291 -20.06 4.69 -6.00
CA ASP A 291 -19.09 5.60 -5.40
C ASP A 291 -17.66 5.04 -5.43
N HIS A 292 -17.49 3.80 -5.02
CA HIS A 292 -16.16 3.23 -4.82
C HIS A 292 -15.47 2.87 -6.15
N VAL A 293 -16.20 2.47 -7.17
CA VAL A 293 -15.67 2.27 -8.53
C VAL A 293 -15.20 3.60 -9.10
N ARG A 294 -16.00 4.67 -8.97
CA ARG A 294 -15.64 6.02 -9.40
C ARG A 294 -14.42 6.54 -8.61
N THR A 295 -14.42 6.38 -7.30
CA THR A 295 -13.31 6.79 -6.44
C THR A 295 -12.03 6.05 -6.80
N GLY A 296 -12.11 4.73 -6.99
CA GLY A 296 -10.98 3.90 -7.38
C GLY A 296 -10.39 4.32 -8.73
N LEU A 297 -11.25 4.59 -9.71
CA LEU A 297 -10.86 5.11 -11.03
C LEU A 297 -10.03 6.39 -10.88
N MET A 298 -10.54 7.38 -10.14
CA MET A 298 -9.92 8.69 -9.99
C MET A 298 -8.61 8.64 -9.18
N LEU A 299 -8.56 7.82 -8.12
CA LEU A 299 -7.34 7.65 -7.34
C LEU A 299 -6.22 6.99 -8.16
N VAL A 300 -6.55 5.95 -8.94
CA VAL A 300 -5.55 5.29 -9.80
C VAL A 300 -5.13 6.22 -10.95
N ALA A 301 -6.04 6.99 -11.52
CA ALA A 301 -5.73 8.00 -12.52
C ALA A 301 -4.70 9.01 -12.02
N ASP A 302 -4.86 9.48 -10.79
CA ASP A 302 -3.95 10.41 -10.13
C ASP A 302 -2.68 9.73 -9.52
N GLY A 303 -2.40 8.46 -9.90
CA GLY A 303 -1.15 7.76 -9.62
C GLY A 303 -1.10 6.99 -8.30
N VAL A 304 -2.22 6.86 -7.58
CA VAL A 304 -2.26 6.01 -6.38
C VAL A 304 -2.23 4.54 -6.78
N THR A 305 -1.35 3.77 -6.15
CA THR A 305 -1.29 2.32 -6.31
C THR A 305 -1.66 1.59 -5.02
N PRO A 306 -2.32 0.42 -5.08
CA PRO A 306 -2.70 -0.32 -3.89
C PRO A 306 -1.49 -0.71 -3.04
N SER A 307 -1.54 -0.44 -1.73
CA SER A 307 -0.48 -0.81 -0.78
C SER A 307 -1.07 -1.19 0.59
N ASN A 308 -0.21 -1.56 1.54
CA ASN A 308 -0.64 -1.93 2.90
C ASN A 308 -0.76 -0.73 3.84
N GLU A 309 -0.27 0.44 3.44
CA GLU A 309 -0.24 1.65 4.28
C GLU A 309 -0.58 2.90 3.48
N GLY A 310 -0.95 3.97 4.20
CA GLY A 310 -1.15 5.30 3.64
C GLY A 310 -2.21 5.37 2.54
N ARG A 311 -1.92 6.13 1.50
CA ARG A 311 -2.83 6.39 0.35
C ARG A 311 -3.25 5.11 -0.37
N GLY A 312 -2.30 4.19 -0.58
CA GLY A 312 -2.56 2.92 -1.26
C GLY A 312 -3.43 1.96 -0.45
N TYR A 313 -3.39 2.03 0.88
CA TYR A 313 -4.30 1.28 1.73
C TYR A 313 -5.75 1.76 1.55
N VAL A 314 -5.97 3.06 1.49
CA VAL A 314 -7.31 3.63 1.25
C VAL A 314 -7.85 3.17 -0.10
N LEU A 315 -7.06 3.26 -1.17
CA LEU A 315 -7.44 2.75 -2.50
C LEU A 315 -7.79 1.27 -2.46
N ARG A 316 -6.95 0.45 -1.85
CA ARG A 316 -7.18 -0.99 -1.66
C ARG A 316 -8.49 -1.27 -0.94
N ARG A 317 -8.74 -0.58 0.16
CA ARG A 317 -9.97 -0.69 0.95
C ARG A 317 -11.21 -0.39 0.10
N ILE A 318 -11.19 0.70 -0.66
CA ILE A 318 -12.30 1.15 -1.51
C ILE A 318 -12.60 0.12 -2.61
N LEU A 319 -11.58 -0.31 -3.36
CA LEU A 319 -11.75 -1.31 -4.42
C LEU A 319 -12.29 -2.63 -3.87
N ARG A 320 -11.77 -3.09 -2.73
CA ARG A 320 -12.22 -4.32 -2.07
C ARG A 320 -13.65 -4.23 -1.54
N ARG A 321 -14.08 -3.07 -1.01
CA ARG A 321 -15.47 -2.85 -0.61
C ARG A 321 -16.42 -2.90 -1.80
N ALA A 322 -16.05 -2.28 -2.94
CA ALA A 322 -16.83 -2.38 -4.16
C ALA A 322 -17.01 -3.83 -4.62
N VAL A 323 -15.91 -4.59 -4.70
CA VAL A 323 -15.92 -6.00 -5.12
C VAL A 323 -16.75 -6.86 -4.17
N ARG A 324 -16.60 -6.65 -2.84
CA ARG A 324 -17.39 -7.39 -1.85
C ARG A 324 -18.88 -7.05 -1.95
N SER A 325 -19.23 -5.76 -2.03
CA SER A 325 -20.63 -5.32 -2.15
C SER A 325 -21.30 -5.92 -3.39
N ALA A 326 -20.59 -5.97 -4.53
CA ALA A 326 -21.08 -6.61 -5.74
C ALA A 326 -21.32 -8.12 -5.55
N ARG A 327 -20.38 -8.83 -4.89
CA ARG A 327 -20.56 -10.26 -4.61
C ARG A 327 -21.73 -10.55 -3.67
N MET A 328 -21.99 -9.68 -2.69
CA MET A 328 -23.14 -9.82 -1.81
C MET A 328 -24.48 -9.60 -2.50
N LEU A 329 -24.49 -8.83 -3.60
CA LEU A 329 -25.67 -8.70 -4.45
C LEU A 329 -25.96 -9.97 -5.27
N GLY A 330 -24.92 -10.77 -5.56
CA GLY A 330 -25.05 -12.01 -6.32
C GLY A 330 -25.07 -11.80 -7.84
N GLY A 331 -25.82 -12.64 -8.54
CA GLY A 331 -25.90 -12.61 -10.00
C GLY A 331 -24.57 -12.96 -10.66
N GLU A 332 -24.17 -12.24 -11.71
CA GLU A 332 -22.92 -12.47 -12.44
C GLU A 332 -21.66 -12.20 -11.58
N PHE A 333 -21.82 -11.48 -10.47
CA PHE A 333 -20.72 -11.19 -9.56
C PHE A 333 -20.32 -12.34 -8.63
N THR A 334 -21.12 -13.40 -8.55
CA THR A 334 -20.83 -14.53 -7.65
C THR A 334 -19.48 -15.16 -7.96
N ASP A 335 -19.18 -15.40 -9.22
CA ASP A 335 -17.94 -16.02 -9.69
C ASP A 335 -17.16 -15.12 -10.67
N GLY A 336 -17.79 -14.10 -11.23
CA GLY A 336 -17.25 -13.16 -12.20
C GLY A 336 -16.30 -12.12 -11.61
N ALA A 337 -15.53 -11.45 -12.47
CA ALA A 337 -14.81 -10.23 -12.11
C ALA A 337 -15.76 -9.03 -12.11
N VAL A 338 -15.60 -8.14 -11.15
CA VAL A 338 -16.46 -6.98 -10.92
C VAL A 338 -15.94 -5.74 -11.64
N LEU A 339 -14.68 -5.37 -11.39
CA LEU A 339 -14.10 -4.13 -11.91
C LEU A 339 -14.02 -4.10 -13.44
N PRO A 340 -13.69 -5.19 -14.16
CA PRO A 340 -13.73 -5.20 -15.62
C PRO A 340 -15.11 -4.88 -16.22
N GLN A 341 -16.20 -5.09 -15.48
CA GLN A 341 -17.56 -4.81 -15.93
C GLN A 341 -18.01 -3.38 -15.60
N LEU A 342 -17.47 -2.78 -14.54
CA LEU A 342 -17.97 -1.51 -13.99
C LEU A 342 -17.01 -0.34 -14.22
N LEU A 343 -15.70 -0.57 -14.22
CA LEU A 343 -14.70 0.50 -14.37
C LEU A 343 -14.79 1.20 -15.74
N PRO A 344 -14.99 0.49 -16.88
CA PRO A 344 -15.21 1.15 -18.18
C PRO A 344 -16.41 2.08 -18.18
N VAL A 345 -17.51 1.68 -17.51
CA VAL A 345 -18.73 2.49 -17.41
C VAL A 345 -18.45 3.79 -16.65
N SER A 346 -17.70 3.69 -15.53
CA SER A 346 -17.29 4.87 -14.75
C SER A 346 -16.35 5.78 -15.54
N ARG A 347 -15.39 5.22 -16.30
CA ARG A 347 -14.53 5.98 -17.20
C ARG A 347 -15.37 6.78 -18.21
N ASP A 348 -16.31 6.15 -18.86
CA ASP A 348 -17.11 6.78 -19.91
C ASP A 348 -18.02 7.88 -19.34
N ALA A 349 -18.56 7.69 -18.13
CA ALA A 349 -19.34 8.70 -17.43
C ALA A 349 -18.50 9.92 -17.00
N MET A 350 -17.24 9.70 -16.61
CA MET A 350 -16.34 10.77 -16.13
C MET A 350 -15.54 11.45 -17.26
N ALA A 351 -15.39 10.81 -18.42
CA ALA A 351 -14.57 11.32 -19.53
C ALA A 351 -14.96 12.72 -20.05
N PRO A 352 -16.23 13.16 -20.04
CA PRO A 352 -16.59 14.53 -20.40
C PRO A 352 -15.95 15.60 -19.51
N SER A 353 -15.70 15.27 -18.24
CA SER A 353 -15.05 16.14 -17.26
C SER A 353 -13.52 15.91 -17.16
N TYR A 354 -13.06 14.69 -17.48
CA TYR A 354 -11.67 14.23 -17.34
C TYR A 354 -11.25 13.37 -18.54
N PRO A 355 -10.98 13.98 -19.70
CA PRO A 355 -10.66 13.25 -20.93
C PRO A 355 -9.39 12.40 -20.84
N GLU A 356 -8.47 12.71 -19.93
CA GLU A 356 -7.27 11.94 -19.65
C GLU A 356 -7.57 10.51 -19.17
N LEU A 357 -8.74 10.25 -18.61
CA LEU A 357 -9.15 8.90 -18.20
C LEU A 357 -9.26 7.93 -19.38
N ALA A 358 -9.56 8.42 -20.58
CA ALA A 358 -9.62 7.59 -21.77
C ALA A 358 -8.21 7.23 -22.30
N THR A 359 -7.27 8.18 -22.24
CA THR A 359 -5.89 7.98 -22.68
C THR A 359 -5.10 7.06 -21.75
N ASP A 360 -5.33 7.15 -20.45
CA ASP A 360 -4.60 6.41 -19.41
C ASP A 360 -5.31 5.11 -18.98
N TYR A 361 -6.41 4.77 -19.63
CA TYR A 361 -7.30 3.72 -19.15
C TYR A 361 -6.64 2.37 -18.98
N ASP A 362 -5.77 1.96 -19.91
CA ASP A 362 -5.10 0.66 -19.87
C ASP A 362 -4.25 0.50 -18.60
N ARG A 363 -3.56 1.56 -18.18
CA ARG A 363 -2.80 1.60 -16.93
C ARG A 363 -3.72 1.51 -15.73
N ILE A 364 -4.79 2.30 -15.73
CA ILE A 364 -5.77 2.32 -14.64
C ILE A 364 -6.42 0.95 -14.47
N ALA A 365 -6.86 0.36 -15.57
CA ALA A 365 -7.50 -0.96 -15.60
C ALA A 365 -6.56 -2.06 -15.09
N MET A 366 -5.30 -2.06 -15.55
CA MET A 366 -4.31 -3.04 -15.12
C MET A 366 -4.10 -3.02 -13.59
N ILE A 367 -3.99 -1.83 -12.98
CA ILE A 367 -3.81 -1.69 -11.54
C ILE A 367 -5.06 -2.14 -10.79
N ALA A 368 -6.23 -1.67 -11.17
CA ALA A 368 -7.49 -1.99 -10.51
C ALA A 368 -7.85 -3.48 -10.63
N TYR A 369 -7.72 -4.05 -11.83
CA TYR A 369 -8.00 -5.48 -12.07
C TYR A 369 -7.00 -6.38 -11.35
N GLY A 370 -5.72 -5.99 -11.31
CA GLY A 370 -4.69 -6.71 -10.55
C GLY A 370 -4.99 -6.75 -9.04
N GLU A 371 -5.52 -5.67 -8.47
CA GLU A 371 -5.94 -5.65 -7.06
C GLU A 371 -7.18 -6.52 -6.84
N GLU A 372 -8.15 -6.50 -7.75
CA GLU A 372 -9.30 -7.42 -7.66
C GLU A 372 -8.88 -8.88 -7.73
N ASP A 373 -8.01 -9.26 -8.68
CA ASP A 373 -7.51 -10.63 -8.80
C ASP A 373 -6.77 -11.09 -7.53
N ALA A 374 -5.95 -10.21 -6.94
CA ALA A 374 -5.29 -10.48 -5.68
C ALA A 374 -6.31 -10.64 -4.54
N PHE A 375 -7.32 -9.79 -4.49
CA PHE A 375 -8.36 -9.84 -3.46
C PHE A 375 -9.25 -11.07 -3.58
N ARG A 376 -9.59 -11.50 -4.80
CA ARG A 376 -10.38 -12.74 -5.02
C ARG A 376 -9.69 -13.96 -4.44
N ARG A 377 -8.36 -14.06 -4.60
CA ARG A 377 -7.56 -15.11 -3.97
C ARG A 377 -7.57 -15.00 -2.44
N THR A 378 -7.43 -13.79 -1.91
CA THR A 378 -7.46 -13.52 -0.47
C THR A 378 -8.83 -13.80 0.14
N LEU A 379 -9.91 -13.45 -0.55
CA LEU A 379 -11.28 -13.74 -0.10
C LEU A 379 -11.52 -15.24 0.06
N ALA A 380 -11.12 -16.04 -0.92
CA ALA A 380 -11.31 -17.48 -0.88
C ALA A 380 -10.63 -18.14 0.36
N SER A 381 -9.40 -17.71 0.67
CA SER A 381 -8.64 -18.21 1.83
C SER A 381 -9.05 -17.51 3.14
N GLY A 382 -9.23 -16.19 3.12
CA GLY A 382 -9.54 -15.38 4.30
C GLY A 382 -10.92 -15.65 4.87
N THR A 383 -11.93 -15.85 4.02
CA THR A 383 -13.28 -16.22 4.46
C THR A 383 -13.28 -17.54 5.22
N THR A 384 -12.58 -18.56 4.71
CA THR A 384 -12.48 -19.85 5.41
C THR A 384 -11.82 -19.71 6.80
N ILE A 385 -10.77 -18.90 6.90
CA ILE A 385 -10.06 -18.67 8.17
C ILE A 385 -10.94 -17.88 9.14
N LEU A 386 -11.64 -16.88 8.64
CA LEU A 386 -12.57 -16.09 9.46
C LEU A 386 -13.75 -16.93 9.95
N ASP A 387 -14.34 -17.79 9.10
CA ASP A 387 -15.42 -18.70 9.48
C ASP A 387 -14.98 -19.66 10.59
N VAL A 388 -13.74 -20.16 10.54
CA VAL A 388 -13.16 -20.96 11.62
C VAL A 388 -13.04 -20.13 12.90
N ALA A 389 -12.50 -18.91 12.81
CA ALA A 389 -12.35 -18.03 13.96
C ALA A 389 -13.69 -17.62 14.59
N VAL A 390 -14.71 -17.37 13.75
CA VAL A 390 -16.09 -17.10 14.18
C VAL A 390 -16.70 -18.32 14.88
N SER A 391 -16.50 -19.51 14.30
CA SER A 391 -16.99 -20.76 14.89
C SER A 391 -16.34 -21.06 16.26
N GLU A 392 -15.02 -20.86 16.36
CA GLU A 392 -14.26 -20.98 17.60
C GLU A 392 -14.76 -19.99 18.68
N ALA A 393 -14.99 -18.71 18.28
CA ALA A 393 -15.49 -17.69 19.20
C ALA A 393 -16.90 -18.03 19.70
N ARG A 394 -17.79 -18.49 18.81
CA ARG A 394 -19.15 -18.94 19.18
C ARG A 394 -19.13 -20.16 20.10
N GLN A 395 -18.31 -21.17 19.82
CA GLN A 395 -18.16 -22.35 20.67
C GLN A 395 -17.61 -22.00 22.05
N ALA A 396 -16.75 -20.97 22.13
CA ALA A 396 -16.21 -20.47 23.38
C ALA A 396 -17.13 -19.44 24.09
N ASN A 397 -18.32 -19.17 23.55
CA ASN A 397 -19.25 -18.11 24.02
C ASN A 397 -18.60 -16.74 24.17
N ARG A 398 -17.69 -16.39 23.27
CA ARG A 398 -17.02 -15.06 23.24
C ARG A 398 -17.84 -14.11 22.40
N PRO A 399 -18.10 -12.87 22.87
CA PRO A 399 -18.86 -11.89 22.11
C PRO A 399 -18.02 -11.19 21.03
N ALA A 400 -16.70 -11.42 21.03
CA ALA A 400 -15.76 -10.77 20.13
C ALA A 400 -14.69 -11.73 19.61
N LEU A 401 -14.19 -11.45 18.39
CA LEU A 401 -12.94 -11.99 17.86
C LEU A 401 -11.77 -11.27 18.53
N SER A 402 -10.70 -12.01 18.87
CA SER A 402 -9.49 -11.40 19.42
C SER A 402 -8.78 -10.53 18.39
N GLY A 403 -8.14 -9.44 18.85
CA GLY A 403 -7.31 -8.59 18.04
C GLY A 403 -6.13 -9.32 17.41
N GLU A 404 -5.60 -10.37 18.04
CA GLU A 404 -4.55 -11.24 17.50
C GLU A 404 -5.02 -11.98 16.23
N ARG A 405 -6.24 -12.53 16.25
CA ARG A 405 -6.83 -13.20 15.06
C ARG A 405 -7.07 -12.20 13.94
N ALA A 406 -7.59 -11.01 14.26
CA ALA A 406 -7.80 -9.95 13.31
C ALA A 406 -6.45 -9.44 12.74
N PHE A 407 -5.41 -9.35 13.57
CA PHE A 407 -4.06 -9.00 13.13
C PHE A 407 -3.46 -10.05 12.20
N THR A 408 -3.60 -11.34 12.52
CA THR A 408 -3.13 -12.44 11.66
C THR A 408 -3.82 -12.42 10.30
N LEU A 409 -5.15 -12.20 10.27
CA LEU A 409 -5.90 -12.03 9.02
C LEU A 409 -5.37 -10.84 8.20
N HIS A 410 -5.08 -9.73 8.85
CA HIS A 410 -4.61 -8.52 8.19
C HIS A 410 -3.16 -8.63 7.70
N ASP A 411 -2.24 -9.01 8.58
CA ASP A 411 -0.80 -8.99 8.34
C ASP A 411 -0.32 -10.16 7.48
N THR A 412 -0.78 -11.38 7.80
CA THR A 412 -0.32 -12.60 7.13
C THR A 412 -1.10 -12.90 5.85
N TYR A 413 -2.40 -12.69 5.89
CA TYR A 413 -3.28 -13.06 4.76
C TYR A 413 -3.73 -11.85 3.92
N GLY A 414 -3.37 -10.63 4.31
CA GLY A 414 -3.74 -9.41 3.59
C GLY A 414 -5.25 -9.12 3.61
N PHE A 415 -5.99 -9.67 4.59
CA PHE A 415 -7.42 -9.47 4.74
C PHE A 415 -7.69 -8.20 5.54
N PRO A 416 -8.26 -7.13 4.95
CA PRO A 416 -8.41 -5.85 5.62
C PRO A 416 -9.18 -5.95 6.92
N ILE A 417 -8.74 -5.21 7.95
CA ILE A 417 -9.40 -5.20 9.26
C ILE A 417 -10.88 -4.77 9.16
N ASP A 418 -11.18 -3.80 8.31
CA ASP A 418 -12.54 -3.31 8.11
C ASP A 418 -13.47 -4.43 7.62
N LEU A 419 -13.00 -5.26 6.69
CA LEU A 419 -13.74 -6.44 6.23
C LEU A 419 -13.90 -7.48 7.34
N THR A 420 -12.87 -7.67 8.17
CA THR A 420 -12.95 -8.56 9.34
C THR A 420 -14.02 -8.06 10.30
N ILE A 421 -14.10 -6.74 10.55
CA ILE A 421 -15.11 -6.12 11.43
C ILE A 421 -16.51 -6.29 10.84
N GLU A 422 -16.70 -5.98 9.56
CA GLU A 422 -17.98 -6.10 8.88
C GLU A 422 -18.49 -7.54 8.90
N MET A 423 -17.65 -8.52 8.53
CA MET A 423 -18.03 -9.93 8.49
C MET A 423 -18.24 -10.53 9.89
N ALA A 424 -17.47 -10.09 10.88
CA ALA A 424 -17.70 -10.48 12.27
C ALA A 424 -19.06 -9.94 12.78
N ALA A 425 -19.39 -8.69 12.45
CA ALA A 425 -20.67 -8.08 12.80
C ALA A 425 -21.86 -8.80 12.14
N GLU A 426 -21.76 -9.21 10.89
CA GLU A 426 -22.74 -10.06 10.20
C GLU A 426 -22.93 -11.41 10.91
N ALA A 427 -21.87 -11.95 11.52
CA ALA A 427 -21.93 -13.15 12.33
C ALA A 427 -22.38 -12.89 13.79
N GLY A 428 -22.71 -11.65 14.15
CA GLY A 428 -23.14 -11.25 15.50
C GLY A 428 -21.99 -11.13 16.50
N LEU A 429 -20.75 -10.95 16.03
CA LEU A 429 -19.56 -10.77 16.86
C LEU A 429 -18.97 -9.38 16.66
N SER A 430 -18.36 -8.83 17.72
CA SER A 430 -17.48 -7.67 17.59
C SER A 430 -16.02 -8.13 17.34
N VAL A 431 -15.13 -7.17 17.10
CA VAL A 431 -13.68 -7.41 16.99
C VAL A 431 -12.96 -6.56 18.02
N ASP A 432 -12.00 -7.11 18.73
CA ASP A 432 -11.12 -6.36 19.64
C ASP A 432 -10.15 -5.47 18.84
N GLN A 433 -10.65 -4.26 18.53
CA GLN A 433 -9.91 -3.29 17.74
C GLN A 433 -8.76 -2.66 18.53
N ASP A 434 -8.84 -2.62 19.86
CA ASP A 434 -7.79 -2.01 20.69
C ASP A 434 -6.56 -2.92 20.73
N GLU A 435 -6.76 -4.22 20.89
CA GLU A 435 -5.70 -5.20 20.78
C GLU A 435 -5.11 -5.21 19.36
N PHE A 436 -5.93 -5.14 18.33
CA PHE A 436 -5.47 -5.04 16.94
C PHE A 436 -4.59 -3.79 16.72
N ARG A 437 -5.04 -2.60 17.19
CA ARG A 437 -4.28 -1.36 17.07
C ARG A 437 -2.94 -1.43 17.81
N ARG A 438 -2.92 -2.05 18.97
CA ARG A 438 -1.69 -2.28 19.75
C ARG A 438 -0.69 -3.12 18.95
N LEU A 439 -1.12 -4.26 18.41
CA LEU A 439 -0.27 -5.15 17.60
C LEU A 439 0.25 -4.46 16.33
N MET A 440 -0.60 -3.70 15.63
CA MET A 440 -0.20 -2.87 14.48
C MET A 440 0.79 -1.78 14.86
N SER A 441 0.64 -1.18 16.04
CA SER A 441 1.58 -0.17 16.55
C SER A 441 2.95 -0.79 16.87
N GLU A 442 2.96 -1.97 17.48
CA GLU A 442 4.19 -2.72 17.77
C GLU A 442 4.92 -3.13 16.47
N GLN A 443 4.19 -3.54 15.45
CA GLN A 443 4.76 -3.86 14.14
C GLN A 443 5.37 -2.60 13.49
N ARG A 444 4.62 -1.47 13.48
CA ARG A 444 5.11 -0.19 12.95
C ARG A 444 6.32 0.33 13.73
N GLN A 445 6.33 0.13 15.04
CA GLN A 445 7.48 0.54 15.86
C GLN A 445 8.72 -0.29 15.52
N ARG A 446 8.58 -1.60 15.35
CA ARG A 446 9.68 -2.48 14.89
C ARG A 446 10.20 -2.04 13.52
N ALA A 447 9.30 -1.75 12.58
CA ALA A 447 9.67 -1.23 11.25
C ALA A 447 10.32 0.17 11.32
N LYS A 448 9.84 1.04 12.23
CA LYS A 448 10.44 2.37 12.47
C LYS A 448 11.79 2.30 13.16
N ASP A 449 11.99 1.38 14.09
CA ASP A 449 13.26 1.20 14.80
C ASP A 449 14.32 0.64 13.85
N ASP A 450 13.93 -0.26 12.93
CA ASP A 450 14.76 -0.69 11.80
C ASP A 450 15.09 0.46 10.83
N ALA A 451 14.14 1.35 10.55
CA ALA A 451 14.34 2.52 9.71
C ALA A 451 15.10 3.65 10.45
N ARG A 452 14.87 3.84 11.76
CA ARG A 452 15.57 4.82 12.59
C ARG A 452 17.03 4.46 12.83
N SER A 453 17.38 3.19 12.90
CA SER A 453 18.77 2.75 12.93
C SER A 453 19.52 3.15 11.65
N LYS A 454 18.79 3.51 10.58
CA LYS A 454 19.31 3.94 9.28
C LYS A 454 19.11 5.44 8.99
N LYS A 455 18.30 6.18 9.76
CA LYS A 455 18.06 7.63 9.59
C LYS A 455 18.18 8.33 10.95
N SER A 456 19.36 8.81 11.29
CA SER A 456 19.55 9.74 12.40
C SER A 456 19.36 11.18 11.94
N GLY A 457 18.41 11.91 12.53
CA GLY A 457 18.38 13.36 12.54
C GLY A 457 17.14 13.99 11.88
N VAL A 458 16.12 14.31 12.69
CA VAL A 458 15.17 15.39 12.37
C VAL A 458 15.70 16.62 13.09
N SER A 459 16.21 17.55 12.32
CA SER A 459 16.81 18.79 12.77
C SER A 459 15.84 19.96 12.73
N SER A 460 16.11 21.00 13.50
CA SER A 460 15.25 22.16 13.75
C SER A 460 14.94 22.97 12.49
N THR A 461 13.69 22.99 12.11
CA THR A 461 13.17 23.81 10.99
C THR A 461 13.45 25.32 11.16
N ALA A 462 13.64 25.82 12.39
CA ALA A 462 13.89 27.24 12.68
C ALA A 462 15.29 27.70 12.22
N ALA A 463 16.34 26.91 12.49
CA ALA A 463 17.70 27.24 12.07
C ALA A 463 17.81 27.25 10.54
N TYR A 464 17.17 26.30 9.86
CA TYR A 464 17.15 26.25 8.40
C TYR A 464 16.39 27.41 7.75
N ARG A 465 15.26 27.85 8.33
CA ARG A 465 14.52 29.01 7.87
C ARG A 465 15.39 30.27 7.95
N ALA A 466 16.06 30.50 9.07
CA ALA A 466 16.96 31.62 9.24
C ALA A 466 18.11 31.63 8.19
N LEU A 467 18.70 30.45 7.92
CA LEU A 467 19.73 30.34 6.88
C LEU A 467 19.16 30.53 5.47
N ARG A 468 17.91 30.15 5.22
CA ARG A 468 17.25 30.32 3.93
C ARG A 468 16.88 31.78 3.62
N GLU A 469 16.65 32.61 4.63
CA GLU A 469 16.41 34.07 4.45
C GLU A 469 17.58 34.76 3.76
N HIS A 470 18.81 34.25 3.88
CA HIS A 470 19.99 34.73 3.18
C HIS A 470 20.08 34.29 1.70
N GLY A 471 19.03 33.67 1.17
CA GLY A 471 18.95 33.20 -0.21
C GLY A 471 19.06 31.67 -0.35
N PRO A 472 18.80 31.12 -1.57
CA PRO A 472 18.96 29.69 -1.83
C PRO A 472 20.43 29.28 -1.90
N THR A 473 20.72 28.00 -1.67
CA THR A 473 22.00 27.39 -2.04
C THR A 473 22.02 27.16 -3.55
N ILE A 474 23.10 27.60 -4.20
CA ILE A 474 23.30 27.41 -5.64
C ILE A 474 23.89 26.02 -5.86
N PHE A 475 23.21 25.18 -6.63
CA PHE A 475 23.72 23.85 -7.00
C PHE A 475 24.50 23.93 -8.32
N THR A 476 25.79 23.64 -8.27
CA THR A 476 26.71 23.67 -9.43
C THR A 476 27.09 22.29 -9.93
N GLY A 477 26.63 21.22 -9.22
CA GLY A 477 27.08 19.84 -9.40
C GLY A 477 26.61 19.16 -10.69
N TYR A 478 25.85 19.84 -11.55
CA TYR A 478 25.60 19.38 -12.92
C TYR A 478 26.83 19.60 -13.82
N GLU A 479 27.56 20.67 -13.57
CA GLU A 479 28.65 21.13 -14.43
C GLU A 479 30.02 20.79 -13.85
N THR A 480 30.19 20.91 -12.53
CA THR A 480 31.49 20.75 -11.86
C THR A 480 31.40 19.80 -10.66
N LEU A 481 32.57 19.21 -10.32
CA LEU A 481 32.72 18.39 -9.08
C LEU A 481 33.36 19.20 -7.95
N GLU A 482 33.86 20.39 -8.27
CA GLU A 482 34.50 21.30 -7.31
C GLU A 482 33.87 22.69 -7.41
N THR A 483 33.60 23.31 -6.24
CA THR A 483 32.96 24.62 -6.16
C THR A 483 33.57 25.44 -5.04
N GLU A 484 34.10 26.62 -5.39
CA GLU A 484 34.45 27.65 -4.42
C GLU A 484 33.15 28.20 -3.80
N SER A 485 33.13 28.35 -2.52
CA SER A 485 31.93 28.70 -1.75
C SER A 485 32.28 29.38 -0.43
N ARG A 486 31.26 29.76 0.32
CA ARG A 486 31.41 30.30 1.67
C ARG A 486 30.47 29.55 2.63
N VAL A 487 30.96 29.31 3.85
CA VAL A 487 30.17 28.73 4.92
C VAL A 487 29.13 29.74 5.37
N ARG A 488 27.86 29.50 5.02
CA ARG A 488 26.73 30.35 5.41
C ARG A 488 26.32 30.15 6.85
N GLY A 489 26.40 28.93 7.35
CA GLY A 489 26.11 28.62 8.74
C GLY A 489 26.42 27.19 9.10
N ILE A 490 26.57 26.98 10.39
CA ILE A 490 26.86 25.70 11.03
C ILE A 490 25.75 25.40 12.00
N VAL A 491 25.13 24.23 11.89
CA VAL A 491 24.08 23.77 12.79
C VAL A 491 24.57 22.59 13.61
N ARG A 492 24.49 22.71 14.94
CA ARG A 492 24.87 21.69 15.91
C ARG A 492 23.74 21.48 16.88
N LYS A 493 23.17 20.26 16.90
CA LYS A 493 22.03 19.90 17.77
C LYS A 493 20.89 20.91 17.69
N ASP A 494 20.51 21.26 16.44
CA ASP A 494 19.41 22.18 16.13
C ASP A 494 19.66 23.67 16.39
N GLU A 495 20.87 24.07 16.80
CA GLU A 495 21.26 25.44 17.07
C GLU A 495 22.34 25.92 16.11
N LEU A 496 22.26 27.18 15.70
CA LEU A 496 23.31 27.85 14.95
C LEU A 496 24.51 28.11 15.85
N VAL A 497 25.70 27.73 15.39
CA VAL A 497 26.96 27.96 16.10
C VAL A 497 27.96 28.69 15.21
N GLU A 498 28.85 29.49 15.81
CA GLU A 498 29.84 30.28 15.06
C GLU A 498 31.04 29.46 14.61
N ALA A 499 31.44 28.47 15.41
CA ALA A 499 32.63 27.65 15.14
C ALA A 499 32.50 26.25 15.72
N VAL A 500 33.23 25.29 15.10
CA VAL A 500 33.39 23.92 15.58
C VAL A 500 34.78 23.40 15.27
N GLY A 501 35.25 22.47 16.13
CA GLY A 501 36.58 21.90 16.07
C GLY A 501 36.64 20.46 15.54
N PRO A 502 37.85 19.89 15.48
CA PRO A 502 38.08 18.51 15.05
C PRO A 502 37.34 17.48 15.90
N GLY A 503 36.87 16.40 15.28
CA GLY A 503 36.13 15.30 15.91
C GLY A 503 34.62 15.53 16.02
N GLU A 504 34.13 16.73 15.74
CA GLU A 504 32.70 17.03 15.77
C GLU A 504 31.99 16.62 14.46
N THR A 505 30.72 16.20 14.60
CA THR A 505 29.82 15.96 13.47
C THR A 505 28.71 17.01 13.53
N VAL A 506 28.62 17.81 12.47
CA VAL A 506 27.72 18.96 12.39
C VAL A 506 27.10 19.05 10.99
N GLU A 507 26.13 19.94 10.84
CA GLU A 507 25.54 20.28 9.56
C GLU A 507 26.05 21.65 9.10
N VAL A 508 26.40 21.71 7.83
CA VAL A 508 26.97 22.89 7.20
C VAL A 508 26.13 23.30 6.00
N VAL A 509 25.83 24.59 5.93
CA VAL A 509 25.19 25.20 4.76
C VAL A 509 26.18 26.09 4.04
N LEU A 510 26.31 25.87 2.73
CA LEU A 510 27.17 26.64 1.84
C LEU A 510 26.35 27.57 0.94
N ASP A 511 26.97 28.64 0.43
CA ASP A 511 26.34 29.52 -0.58
C ASP A 511 26.09 28.77 -1.89
N ALA A 512 27.10 28.02 -2.33
CA ALA A 512 27.07 27.19 -3.53
C ALA A 512 27.69 25.83 -3.23
N THR A 513 27.26 24.79 -3.92
CA THR A 513 27.78 23.45 -3.71
C THR A 513 27.69 22.58 -4.97
N SER A 514 28.73 21.76 -5.16
CA SER A 514 28.73 20.70 -6.15
C SER A 514 28.09 19.39 -5.64
N PHE A 515 27.83 19.26 -4.34
CA PHE A 515 27.24 18.06 -3.74
C PHE A 515 25.76 17.92 -4.07
N TYR A 516 25.38 16.79 -4.66
CA TYR A 516 24.00 16.43 -4.90
C TYR A 516 23.34 15.99 -3.59
N ALA A 517 22.23 16.63 -3.25
CA ALA A 517 21.41 16.21 -2.12
C ALA A 517 20.47 15.06 -2.53
N GLU A 518 20.30 14.08 -1.65
CA GLU A 518 19.41 12.92 -1.89
C GLU A 518 18.03 13.38 -2.38
N SER A 519 17.68 12.98 -3.59
CA SER A 519 16.41 13.33 -4.23
C SER A 519 16.15 12.44 -5.46
N GLY A 520 14.88 12.26 -5.86
CA GLY A 520 14.51 11.56 -7.09
C GLY A 520 15.07 10.14 -7.18
N GLY A 521 15.22 9.46 -6.03
CA GLY A 521 15.77 8.10 -5.94
C GLY A 521 17.30 8.01 -6.04
N GLN A 522 18.04 9.11 -6.30
CA GLN A 522 19.50 9.12 -6.23
C GLN A 522 19.96 9.51 -4.84
N ILE A 523 20.87 8.71 -4.24
CA ILE A 523 21.47 9.02 -2.94
C ILE A 523 22.40 10.24 -3.02
N ALA A 524 22.72 10.79 -1.85
CA ALA A 524 23.65 11.92 -1.71
C ALA A 524 25.07 11.57 -2.17
N ASP A 525 25.82 12.61 -2.55
CA ASP A 525 27.24 12.47 -2.83
C ASP A 525 28.08 12.37 -1.56
N GLU A 526 29.24 11.75 -1.71
CA GLU A 526 30.34 11.77 -0.77
C GLU A 526 31.49 12.65 -1.29
N GLY A 527 32.37 13.07 -0.38
CA GLY A 527 33.54 13.89 -0.69
C GLY A 527 34.00 14.69 0.51
N VAL A 528 34.68 15.80 0.27
CA VAL A 528 35.25 16.67 1.29
C VAL A 528 34.91 18.13 1.06
N ILE A 529 34.77 18.89 2.13
CA ILE A 529 34.76 20.35 2.13
C ILE A 529 36.08 20.81 2.77
N ILE A 530 36.83 21.63 2.04
CA ILE A 530 38.13 22.18 2.45
C ILE A 530 37.92 23.63 2.82
N VAL A 531 38.35 24.04 4.00
CA VAL A 531 38.28 25.41 4.47
C VAL A 531 39.72 25.91 4.67
N PRO A 532 40.22 26.80 3.79
CA PRO A 532 41.55 27.37 3.91
C PRO A 532 41.70 28.17 5.24
N GLY A 533 42.76 27.97 5.96
CA GLY A 533 43.06 28.67 7.21
C GLY A 533 44.45 29.28 7.26
N SER A 534 44.65 30.31 8.06
CA SER A 534 45.95 31.02 8.18
C SER A 534 47.03 30.18 8.89
N GLY A 535 46.70 29.01 9.48
CA GLY A 535 47.66 28.16 10.17
C GLY A 535 47.51 26.67 9.89
N SER A 536 46.32 26.20 9.61
CA SER A 536 46.01 24.83 9.18
C SER A 536 44.69 24.82 8.42
N GLU A 537 44.64 24.04 7.38
CA GLU A 537 43.45 23.78 6.59
C GLU A 537 42.46 22.96 7.41
N ALA A 538 41.19 23.37 7.46
CA ALA A 538 40.15 22.51 7.99
C ALA A 538 39.63 21.58 6.90
N ARG A 539 39.57 20.29 7.22
CA ARG A 539 39.08 19.24 6.36
C ARG A 539 37.82 18.60 6.94
N LEU A 540 36.74 18.64 6.17
CA LEU A 540 35.45 18.16 6.57
C LEU A 540 35.03 17.00 5.64
N ARG A 541 34.88 15.81 6.16
CA ARG A 541 34.37 14.69 5.39
C ARG A 541 32.84 14.76 5.33
N VAL A 542 32.27 14.81 4.13
CA VAL A 542 30.82 14.81 3.89
C VAL A 542 30.29 13.40 4.09
N LEU A 543 29.33 13.26 5.01
CA LEU A 543 28.70 11.99 5.38
C LEU A 543 27.33 11.82 4.72
N ASP A 544 26.65 12.95 4.45
CA ASP A 544 25.31 12.97 3.87
C ASP A 544 25.00 14.38 3.39
N VAL A 545 24.12 14.50 2.39
CA VAL A 545 23.65 15.79 1.87
C VAL A 545 22.14 15.72 1.68
N GLN A 546 21.43 16.63 2.33
CA GLN A 546 19.98 16.66 2.37
C GLN A 546 19.41 18.02 1.96
N ARG A 547 18.13 18.03 1.60
CA ARG A 547 17.38 19.26 1.27
C ARG A 547 16.16 19.38 2.20
N PRO A 548 16.34 19.76 3.46
CA PRO A 548 15.28 19.79 4.47
C PRO A 548 14.17 20.79 4.17
N ILE A 549 14.48 21.87 3.47
CA ILE A 549 13.53 22.87 2.97
C ILE A 549 13.88 23.28 1.53
N LYS A 550 12.88 23.70 0.77
CA LYS A 550 13.06 24.09 -0.63
C LYS A 550 14.13 25.19 -0.77
N GLY A 551 15.12 24.94 -1.61
CA GLY A 551 16.20 25.86 -1.91
C GLY A 551 17.33 25.92 -0.87
N LEU A 552 17.38 25.02 0.11
CA LEU A 552 18.50 24.92 1.03
C LEU A 552 19.12 23.52 0.97
N ILE A 553 20.44 23.44 0.70
CA ILE A 553 21.21 22.20 0.72
C ILE A 553 22.05 22.20 1.99
N VAL A 554 21.96 21.13 2.76
CA VAL A 554 22.61 20.94 4.05
C VAL A 554 23.54 19.75 3.97
N HIS A 555 24.82 19.96 4.33
CA HIS A 555 25.86 18.95 4.34
C HIS A 555 26.09 18.48 5.77
N ARG A 556 25.84 17.23 6.06
CA ARG A 556 26.23 16.61 7.31
C ARG A 556 27.69 16.18 7.22
N VAL A 557 28.56 16.81 8.00
CA VAL A 557 30.00 16.63 7.88
C VAL A 557 30.64 16.20 9.20
N HIS A 558 31.73 15.45 9.09
CA HIS A 558 32.64 15.17 10.18
C HIS A 558 33.91 16.02 10.02
N VAL A 559 34.26 16.83 11.03
CA VAL A 559 35.45 17.67 11.04
C VAL A 559 36.65 16.79 11.32
N GLU A 560 37.47 16.47 10.33
CA GLU A 560 38.63 15.62 10.46
C GLU A 560 39.84 16.39 11.03
N SER A 561 39.99 17.63 10.61
CA SER A 561 41.07 18.52 11.09
C SER A 561 40.68 20.00 10.97
N GLY A 562 41.38 20.86 11.68
CA GLY A 562 41.22 22.31 11.64
C GLY A 562 39.97 22.81 12.36
N GLU A 563 39.72 24.10 12.30
CA GLU A 563 38.52 24.73 12.87
C GLU A 563 37.63 25.27 11.73
N LEU A 564 36.35 24.97 11.80
CA LEU A 564 35.35 25.47 10.90
C LEU A 564 34.64 26.69 11.51
N ARG A 565 34.55 27.80 10.77
CA ARG A 565 33.82 29.02 11.20
C ARG A 565 32.79 29.45 10.18
N THR A 566 31.71 30.01 10.67
CA THR A 566 30.71 30.69 9.82
C THR A 566 31.36 31.87 9.10
N GLY A 567 31.03 32.05 7.83
CA GLY A 567 31.64 33.10 6.96
C GLY A 567 32.95 32.74 6.32
N ALA A 568 33.56 31.61 6.66
CA ALA A 568 34.81 31.16 6.06
C ALA A 568 34.62 30.78 4.58
N GLU A 569 35.68 31.05 3.79
CA GLU A 569 35.78 30.54 2.41
C GLU A 569 35.95 29.02 2.48
N ALA A 570 35.35 28.30 1.55
CA ALA A 570 35.37 26.85 1.49
C ALA A 570 35.42 26.37 0.04
N VAL A 571 35.96 25.19 -0.17
CA VAL A 571 35.93 24.48 -1.43
C VAL A 571 35.20 23.16 -1.23
N ALA A 572 34.08 23.00 -1.91
CA ALA A 572 33.29 21.79 -1.92
C ALA A 572 33.81 20.85 -3.02
N GLN A 573 34.35 19.69 -2.66
CA GLN A 573 34.93 18.72 -3.58
C GLN A 573 34.22 17.37 -3.47
N VAL A 574 33.46 17.02 -4.49
CA VAL A 574 32.75 15.72 -4.61
C VAL A 574 33.77 14.65 -5.01
N ASP A 575 33.63 13.45 -4.43
CA ASP A 575 34.40 12.29 -4.86
C ASP A 575 34.04 11.92 -6.31
N PRO A 576 35.03 11.98 -7.26
CA PRO A 576 34.76 11.72 -8.67
C PRO A 576 34.26 10.31 -8.98
N GLU A 577 34.79 9.28 -8.29
CA GLU A 577 34.44 7.88 -8.50
C GLU A 577 33.04 7.59 -7.95
N TRP A 578 32.70 8.15 -6.77
CA TRP A 578 31.37 8.08 -6.20
C TRP A 578 30.33 8.68 -7.13
N ARG A 579 30.55 9.93 -7.58
CA ARG A 579 29.67 10.65 -8.48
C ARG A 579 29.52 9.94 -9.82
N LEU A 580 30.60 9.44 -10.41
CA LEU A 580 30.51 8.69 -11.66
C LEU A 580 29.65 7.45 -11.49
N SER A 581 29.88 6.68 -10.44
CA SER A 581 29.12 5.46 -10.15
C SER A 581 27.65 5.76 -9.84
N ALA A 582 27.34 6.88 -9.17
CA ALA A 582 25.96 7.33 -8.94
C ALA A 582 25.29 7.77 -10.25
N ARG A 583 25.99 8.51 -11.13
CA ARG A 583 25.53 8.87 -12.48
C ARG A 583 25.24 7.65 -13.34
N GLN A 584 26.11 6.63 -13.27
CA GLN A 584 25.92 5.36 -13.96
C GLN A 584 24.66 4.65 -13.50
N ALA A 585 24.43 4.57 -12.20
CA ALA A 585 23.25 3.92 -11.64
C ALA A 585 21.96 4.68 -12.02
N HIS A 586 21.97 6.01 -11.91
CA HIS A 586 20.79 6.79 -12.23
C HIS A 586 20.46 6.78 -13.72
N SER A 587 21.44 6.95 -14.58
CA SER A 587 21.25 6.83 -16.03
C SER A 587 20.88 5.40 -16.45
N GLY A 588 21.42 4.39 -15.75
CA GLY A 588 21.04 2.99 -15.89
C GLY A 588 19.58 2.73 -15.59
N THR A 589 19.02 3.41 -14.59
CA THR A 589 17.60 3.34 -14.26
C THR A 589 16.73 3.82 -15.42
N HIS A 590 17.05 4.96 -16.04
CA HIS A 590 16.33 5.44 -17.23
C HIS A 590 16.43 4.46 -18.41
N VAL A 591 17.61 3.88 -18.62
CA VAL A 591 17.83 2.86 -19.67
C VAL A 591 16.99 1.60 -19.39
N VAL A 592 16.96 1.10 -18.15
CA VAL A 592 16.12 -0.05 -17.76
C VAL A 592 14.64 0.28 -17.91
N HIS A 593 14.22 1.48 -17.52
CA HIS A 593 12.84 1.91 -17.68
C HIS A 593 12.42 1.98 -19.16
N ALA A 594 13.26 2.53 -20.01
CA ALA A 594 13.01 2.54 -21.46
C ALA A 594 12.96 1.12 -22.04
N ALA A 595 13.87 0.23 -21.64
CA ALA A 595 13.90 -1.18 -22.06
C ALA A 595 12.64 -1.93 -21.59
N LEU A 596 12.20 -1.71 -20.34
CA LEU A 596 10.94 -2.26 -19.84
C LEU A 596 9.74 -1.84 -20.70
N ARG A 597 9.66 -0.55 -21.04
CA ARG A 597 8.57 -0.03 -21.89
C ARG A 597 8.64 -0.55 -23.32
N GLU A 598 9.82 -0.78 -23.85
CA GLU A 598 10.02 -1.38 -25.17
C GLU A 598 9.57 -2.85 -25.21
N VAL A 599 9.89 -3.64 -24.17
CA VAL A 599 9.61 -5.07 -24.11
C VAL A 599 8.18 -5.37 -23.60
N LEU A 600 7.72 -4.66 -22.57
CA LEU A 600 6.43 -4.91 -21.92
C LEU A 600 5.30 -4.00 -22.42
N GLY A 601 5.65 -2.90 -23.06
CA GLY A 601 4.72 -1.89 -23.53
C GLY A 601 4.74 -0.60 -22.69
N PRO A 602 4.09 0.48 -23.19
CA PRO A 602 4.16 1.82 -22.59
C PRO A 602 3.59 1.94 -21.19
N SER A 603 2.80 0.97 -20.74
CA SER A 603 2.19 0.93 -19.41
C SER A 603 3.16 0.51 -18.29
N ALA A 604 4.34 -0.03 -18.62
CA ALA A 604 5.37 -0.37 -17.63
C ALA A 604 6.06 0.89 -17.10
N LEU A 605 5.31 1.73 -16.37
CA LEU A 605 5.79 3.01 -15.86
C LEU A 605 6.46 2.88 -14.50
N GLN A 606 7.47 3.71 -14.27
CA GLN A 606 8.16 3.79 -12.98
C GLN A 606 7.18 4.19 -11.86
N SER A 607 7.24 3.45 -10.75
CA SER A 607 6.52 3.74 -9.51
C SER A 607 7.46 4.22 -8.39
N GLY A 608 8.76 3.97 -8.53
CA GLY A 608 9.79 4.39 -7.61
C GLY A 608 11.16 3.93 -8.06
N SER A 609 12.23 4.56 -7.55
CA SER A 609 13.60 4.14 -7.84
C SER A 609 14.52 4.36 -6.64
N TYR A 610 15.64 3.67 -6.64
CA TYR A 610 16.73 3.87 -5.69
C TYR A 610 18.06 3.60 -6.38
N ASN A 611 18.92 4.60 -6.42
CA ASN A 611 20.18 4.60 -7.16
C ASN A 611 21.34 4.95 -6.23
N LYS A 612 22.24 4.00 -6.05
CA LYS A 612 23.52 4.21 -5.34
C LYS A 612 24.67 3.81 -6.25
N PRO A 613 25.90 4.19 -5.95
CA PRO A 613 27.06 3.78 -6.74
C PRO A 613 27.04 2.29 -7.06
N GLY A 614 27.11 1.97 -8.34
CA GLY A 614 27.17 0.60 -8.87
C GLY A 614 25.86 -0.19 -8.83
N TYR A 615 24.77 0.32 -8.25
CA TYR A 615 23.52 -0.41 -8.06
C TYR A 615 22.31 0.46 -8.32
N LEU A 616 21.32 -0.13 -8.98
CA LEU A 616 20.00 0.47 -9.16
C LEU A 616 18.87 -0.48 -8.76
N ARG A 617 17.77 0.14 -8.35
CA ARG A 617 16.51 -0.54 -8.10
C ARG A 617 15.39 0.28 -8.71
N LEU A 618 14.55 -0.36 -9.51
CA LEU A 618 13.43 0.25 -10.18
C LEU A 618 12.15 -0.50 -9.86
N ASP A 619 11.20 0.19 -9.25
CA ASP A 619 9.84 -0.27 -9.04
C ASP A 619 8.97 0.22 -10.19
N PHE A 620 8.19 -0.65 -10.82
CA PHE A 620 7.39 -0.33 -12.00
C PHE A 620 6.02 -1.01 -11.96
N ALA A 621 5.06 -0.40 -12.64
CA ALA A 621 3.69 -0.91 -12.73
C ALA A 621 3.64 -2.14 -13.64
N TRP A 622 3.38 -3.31 -13.06
CA TRP A 622 3.20 -4.56 -13.78
C TRP A 622 2.50 -5.61 -12.90
N SER A 623 1.52 -6.34 -13.46
CA SER A 623 0.66 -7.23 -12.67
C SER A 623 1.19 -8.67 -12.51
N ARG A 624 2.15 -9.08 -13.33
CA ARG A 624 2.66 -10.45 -13.37
C ARG A 624 4.16 -10.47 -13.09
N GLY A 625 4.67 -11.60 -12.57
CA GLY A 625 6.11 -11.86 -12.53
C GLY A 625 6.70 -11.91 -13.94
N LEU A 626 7.91 -11.41 -14.11
CA LEU A 626 8.64 -11.57 -15.36
C LEU A 626 9.25 -12.97 -15.42
N ASP A 627 9.01 -13.69 -16.52
CA ASP A 627 9.73 -14.93 -16.78
C ASP A 627 11.20 -14.65 -17.12
N GLU A 628 11.99 -15.70 -17.13
CA GLU A 628 13.43 -15.60 -17.36
C GLU A 628 13.75 -15.01 -18.74
N ARG A 629 12.98 -15.39 -19.76
CA ARG A 629 13.15 -14.89 -21.12
C ARG A 629 12.90 -13.40 -21.19
N THR A 630 11.79 -12.94 -20.63
CA THR A 630 11.44 -11.51 -20.59
C THR A 630 12.50 -10.70 -19.86
N ARG A 631 13.04 -11.21 -18.74
CA ARG A 631 14.14 -10.54 -18.01
C ARG A 631 15.39 -10.43 -18.86
N THR A 632 15.74 -11.49 -19.56
CA THR A 632 16.89 -11.52 -20.48
C THR A 632 16.69 -10.53 -21.63
N ASP A 633 15.49 -10.48 -22.22
CA ASP A 633 15.17 -9.55 -23.30
C ASP A 633 15.30 -8.08 -22.84
N ILE A 634 14.89 -7.76 -21.61
CA ILE A 634 15.03 -6.42 -21.01
C ILE A 634 16.51 -6.09 -20.79
N GLU A 635 17.27 -7.01 -20.19
CA GLU A 635 18.71 -6.84 -19.97
C GLU A 635 19.49 -6.66 -21.27
N GLU A 636 19.18 -7.46 -22.30
CA GLU A 636 19.79 -7.34 -23.61
C GLU A 636 19.43 -6.02 -24.28
N THR A 637 18.18 -5.59 -24.23
CA THR A 637 17.73 -4.30 -24.77
C THR A 637 18.45 -3.13 -24.09
N ALA A 638 18.56 -3.16 -22.76
CA ALA A 638 19.32 -2.18 -22.00
C ALA A 638 20.80 -2.14 -22.43
N ASN A 639 21.49 -3.29 -22.41
CA ASN A 639 22.91 -3.36 -22.82
C ASN A 639 23.13 -3.00 -24.29
N ARG A 640 22.15 -3.28 -25.17
CA ARG A 640 22.18 -2.82 -26.57
C ARG A 640 22.15 -1.30 -26.67
N ALA A 641 21.35 -0.63 -25.82
CA ALA A 641 21.33 0.83 -25.75
C ALA A 641 22.67 1.40 -25.23
N LEU A 642 23.30 0.74 -24.25
CA LEU A 642 24.64 1.12 -23.78
C LEU A 642 25.67 1.06 -24.92
N ARG A 643 25.67 -0.04 -25.67
CA ARG A 643 26.57 -0.23 -26.81
C ARG A 643 26.36 0.77 -27.95
N ARG A 644 25.14 1.31 -28.10
CA ARG A 644 24.81 2.31 -29.14
C ARG A 644 25.37 3.70 -28.85
N ASP A 645 25.92 3.91 -27.67
CA ASP A 645 26.50 5.20 -27.22
C ASP A 645 25.55 6.38 -27.40
N LEU A 646 24.32 6.21 -26.92
CA LEU A 646 23.26 7.19 -27.06
C LEU A 646 23.60 8.47 -26.27
N PRO A 647 23.46 9.67 -26.85
CA PRO A 647 23.72 10.92 -26.15
C PRO A 647 22.66 11.14 -25.04
N VAL A 648 23.12 11.70 -23.93
CA VAL A 648 22.25 12.15 -22.83
C VAL A 648 22.12 13.66 -22.92
N ALA A 649 20.94 14.13 -23.33
CA ALA A 649 20.64 15.55 -23.47
C ALA A 649 19.77 16.03 -22.29
N VAL A 650 20.02 17.27 -21.88
CA VAL A 650 19.24 17.95 -20.84
C VAL A 650 18.66 19.24 -21.42
N ARG A 651 17.35 19.42 -21.21
CA ARG A 651 16.63 20.64 -21.63
C ARG A 651 15.78 21.18 -20.49
N TYR A 652 15.69 22.50 -20.39
CA TYR A 652 14.76 23.16 -19.46
C TYR A 652 13.60 23.74 -20.28
N MET A 653 12.38 23.51 -19.84
CA MET A 653 11.18 23.97 -20.53
C MET A 653 9.97 24.02 -19.59
N PRO A 654 8.90 24.75 -19.96
CA PRO A 654 7.65 24.71 -19.21
C PRO A 654 7.07 23.29 -19.11
N LEU A 655 6.51 22.95 -17.95
CA LEU A 655 5.94 21.61 -17.69
C LEU A 655 4.87 21.21 -18.74
N ALA A 656 4.04 22.16 -19.19
CA ALA A 656 3.04 21.90 -20.24
C ALA A 656 3.70 21.44 -21.54
N GLN A 657 4.75 22.15 -21.98
CA GLN A 657 5.51 21.80 -23.18
C GLN A 657 6.20 20.43 -23.04
N ALA A 658 6.81 20.15 -21.87
CA ALA A 658 7.44 18.85 -21.63
C ALA A 658 6.45 17.68 -21.79
N ARG A 659 5.22 17.85 -21.30
CA ARG A 659 4.14 16.85 -21.45
C ARG A 659 3.68 16.71 -22.90
N GLU A 660 3.53 17.81 -23.63
CA GLU A 660 3.19 17.78 -25.06
C GLU A 660 4.25 17.06 -25.88
N GLU A 661 5.53 17.23 -25.52
CA GLU A 661 6.65 16.52 -26.16
C GLU A 661 6.77 15.05 -25.71
N GLY A 662 5.87 14.57 -24.82
CA GLY A 662 5.83 13.19 -24.34
C GLY A 662 6.84 12.85 -23.26
N ALA A 663 7.33 13.84 -22.51
CA ALA A 663 8.19 13.59 -21.36
C ALA A 663 7.39 12.90 -20.24
N LEU A 664 7.95 11.80 -19.72
CA LEU A 664 7.34 11.08 -18.61
C LEU A 664 7.57 11.84 -17.31
N ALA A 665 6.47 12.07 -16.59
CA ALA A 665 6.46 12.60 -15.24
C ALA A 665 6.15 11.48 -14.27
N LEU A 666 6.89 11.40 -13.16
CA LEU A 666 6.55 10.47 -12.09
C LEU A 666 5.24 10.88 -11.44
N PHE A 667 4.35 9.93 -11.22
CA PHE A 667 3.09 10.19 -10.55
C PHE A 667 3.32 10.50 -9.07
N GLY A 668 2.65 11.55 -8.58
CA GLY A 668 2.71 11.97 -7.18
C GLY A 668 3.86 12.91 -6.82
N GLU A 669 4.68 13.32 -7.78
CA GLU A 669 5.65 14.38 -7.59
C GLU A 669 5.10 15.74 -8.02
N THR A 670 5.45 16.79 -7.27
CA THR A 670 5.15 18.18 -7.63
C THR A 670 6.30 18.74 -8.44
N TYR A 671 5.98 19.26 -9.61
CA TYR A 671 6.97 19.88 -10.51
C TYR A 671 6.81 21.39 -10.52
N ASP A 672 7.93 22.10 -10.61
CA ASP A 672 7.92 23.54 -10.82
C ASP A 672 7.35 23.90 -12.22
N ALA A 673 7.03 25.18 -12.43
CA ALA A 673 6.53 25.65 -13.72
C ALA A 673 7.53 25.42 -14.88
N GLU A 674 8.82 25.50 -14.58
CA GLU A 674 9.93 25.11 -15.45
C GLU A 674 10.53 23.80 -14.96
N VAL A 675 10.66 22.81 -15.85
CA VAL A 675 11.14 21.47 -15.52
C VAL A 675 12.39 21.11 -16.30
N ARG A 676 13.19 20.23 -15.71
CA ARG A 676 14.39 19.65 -16.33
C ARG A 676 14.02 18.32 -16.98
N VAL A 677 14.13 18.25 -18.30
CA VAL A 677 13.87 17.05 -19.11
C VAL A 677 15.21 16.41 -19.44
N VAL A 678 15.35 15.12 -19.11
CA VAL A 678 16.51 14.29 -19.46
C VAL A 678 16.12 13.33 -20.57
N GLU A 679 16.90 13.31 -21.64
CA GLU A 679 16.70 12.43 -22.79
C GLU A 679 17.94 11.55 -22.99
N ILE A 680 17.72 10.24 -23.17
CA ILE A 680 18.75 9.29 -23.58
C ILE A 680 18.34 8.73 -24.93
N GLY A 681 19.11 9.09 -25.99
CA GLY A 681 18.76 8.71 -27.34
C GLY A 681 17.46 9.36 -27.85
N GLY A 682 17.22 10.60 -27.46
CA GLY A 682 16.04 11.37 -27.83
C GLY A 682 14.75 10.82 -27.20
N PRO A 683 13.68 10.56 -27.99
CA PRO A 683 12.38 10.14 -27.45
C PRO A 683 12.36 8.70 -26.92
N TRP A 684 13.42 7.91 -27.08
CA TRP A 684 13.52 6.56 -26.58
C TRP A 684 13.41 6.51 -25.05
N SER A 685 14.14 7.40 -24.36
CA SER A 685 13.96 7.68 -22.94
C SER A 685 13.91 9.19 -22.75
N ARG A 686 12.75 9.72 -22.37
CA ARG A 686 12.53 11.14 -22.12
C ARG A 686 11.72 11.30 -20.86
N GLU A 687 12.34 11.85 -19.81
CA GLU A 687 11.76 11.86 -18.47
C GLU A 687 12.05 13.18 -17.74
N LEU A 688 11.13 13.59 -16.86
CA LEU A 688 11.38 14.69 -15.93
C LEU A 688 12.32 14.19 -14.83
N CYS A 689 13.53 14.70 -14.75
CA CYS A 689 14.52 14.23 -13.79
C CYS A 689 15.48 15.34 -13.33
N GLY A 690 15.61 15.49 -11.99
CA GLY A 690 16.56 16.39 -11.34
C GLY A 690 17.90 15.75 -10.97
N GLY A 691 18.14 14.49 -11.30
CA GLY A 691 19.35 13.76 -10.93
C GLY A 691 20.57 14.09 -11.76
N THR A 692 21.72 13.54 -11.38
CA THR A 692 22.95 13.64 -12.15
C THR A 692 23.09 12.45 -13.10
N HIS A 693 23.53 12.70 -14.32
CA HIS A 693 23.61 11.72 -15.39
C HIS A 693 24.97 11.68 -16.06
N VAL A 694 25.27 10.57 -16.72
CA VAL A 694 26.38 10.45 -17.66
C VAL A 694 26.09 11.27 -18.93
N SER A 695 27.09 11.60 -19.72
CA SER A 695 26.89 12.32 -20.98
C SER A 695 26.52 11.41 -22.16
N HIS A 696 26.87 10.13 -22.06
CA HIS A 696 26.58 9.10 -23.06
C HIS A 696 26.23 7.77 -22.39
N SER A 697 25.33 7.01 -22.98
CA SER A 697 24.89 5.71 -22.43
C SER A 697 26.03 4.71 -22.25
N SER A 698 27.04 4.75 -23.11
CA SER A 698 28.22 3.86 -23.01
C SER A 698 29.01 4.05 -21.70
N GLN A 699 28.97 5.24 -21.09
CA GLN A 699 29.65 5.53 -19.82
C GLN A 699 29.01 4.77 -18.63
N ILE A 700 27.81 4.23 -18.79
CA ILE A 700 27.19 3.35 -17.78
C ILE A 700 27.99 2.06 -17.65
N GLY A 701 28.66 1.64 -18.74
CA GLY A 701 29.49 0.43 -18.79
C GLY A 701 28.66 -0.81 -19.08
N ALA A 702 28.59 -1.74 -18.13
CA ALA A 702 27.75 -2.93 -18.20
C ALA A 702 26.57 -2.81 -17.28
N LEU A 703 25.48 -3.55 -17.59
CA LEU A 703 24.31 -3.67 -16.75
C LEU A 703 23.96 -5.17 -16.60
N ALA A 704 23.77 -5.60 -15.36
CA ALA A 704 23.36 -6.99 -15.05
C ALA A 704 22.16 -6.96 -14.11
N ILE A 705 21.04 -7.51 -14.57
CA ILE A 705 19.81 -7.65 -13.76
C ILE A 705 20.01 -8.83 -12.79
N THR A 706 19.96 -8.56 -11.50
CA THR A 706 20.19 -9.56 -10.46
C THR A 706 18.92 -10.27 -10.02
N GLY A 707 17.76 -9.63 -10.18
CA GLY A 707 16.50 -10.20 -9.75
C GLY A 707 15.28 -9.37 -10.10
N GLU A 708 14.14 -10.03 -9.98
CA GLU A 708 12.82 -9.43 -10.09
C GLU A 708 11.96 -9.95 -8.95
N SER A 709 11.19 -9.06 -8.31
CA SER A 709 10.34 -9.41 -7.16
C SER A 709 9.05 -8.60 -7.14
N SER A 710 8.06 -9.05 -6.36
CA SER A 710 6.83 -8.29 -6.10
C SER A 710 7.03 -7.33 -4.95
N VAL A 711 6.64 -6.08 -5.12
CA VAL A 711 6.60 -5.07 -4.05
C VAL A 711 5.19 -4.93 -3.48
N GLY A 712 4.19 -5.18 -4.32
CA GLY A 712 2.78 -5.08 -3.98
C GLY A 712 1.91 -5.51 -5.15
N ALA A 713 0.60 -5.42 -4.99
CA ALA A 713 -0.31 -5.72 -6.08
C ALA A 713 -0.09 -4.73 -7.24
N GLY A 714 0.21 -5.25 -8.43
CA GLY A 714 0.44 -4.45 -9.63
C GLY A 714 1.76 -3.69 -9.67
N VAL A 715 2.69 -3.92 -8.73
CA VAL A 715 4.02 -3.30 -8.73
C VAL A 715 5.10 -4.37 -8.62
N ARG A 716 6.02 -4.33 -9.57
CA ARG A 716 7.18 -5.22 -9.66
C ARG A 716 8.46 -4.41 -9.44
N ARG A 717 9.50 -5.08 -9.00
CA ARG A 717 10.82 -4.52 -8.73
C ARG A 717 11.87 -5.22 -9.56
N ILE A 718 12.69 -4.45 -10.25
CA ILE A 718 13.94 -4.91 -10.83
C ILE A 718 15.11 -4.34 -10.03
N GLU A 719 16.10 -5.18 -9.79
CA GLU A 719 17.38 -4.82 -9.19
C GLU A 719 18.50 -5.15 -10.19
N ALA A 720 19.44 -4.22 -10.33
CA ALA A 720 20.55 -4.42 -11.24
C ALA A 720 21.83 -3.79 -10.72
N PHE A 721 22.97 -4.37 -11.07
CA PHE A 721 24.28 -3.74 -10.98
C PHE A 721 24.64 -3.05 -12.29
N VAL A 722 25.43 -1.96 -12.17
CA VAL A 722 25.95 -1.22 -13.33
C VAL A 722 27.47 -0.99 -13.21
N GLY A 723 28.09 -0.68 -14.34
CA GLY A 723 29.52 -0.38 -14.40
C GLY A 723 30.41 -1.53 -13.96
N LEU A 724 31.41 -1.24 -13.15
CA LEU A 724 32.34 -2.27 -12.64
C LEU A 724 31.68 -3.28 -11.72
N ASP A 725 30.64 -2.88 -10.98
CA ASP A 725 29.96 -3.81 -10.07
C ASP A 725 29.13 -4.85 -10.83
N ALA A 726 28.59 -4.51 -12.01
CA ALA A 726 27.97 -5.51 -12.89
C ALA A 726 29.01 -6.53 -13.38
N ILE A 727 30.20 -6.07 -13.74
CA ILE A 727 31.30 -6.96 -14.18
C ILE A 727 31.74 -7.87 -13.03
N LYS A 728 31.89 -7.33 -11.81
CA LYS A 728 32.23 -8.11 -10.61
C LYS A 728 31.17 -9.17 -10.30
N TYR A 729 29.90 -8.78 -10.40
CA TYR A 729 28.78 -9.69 -10.20
C TYR A 729 28.84 -10.88 -11.17
N LEU A 730 28.97 -10.62 -12.49
CA LEU A 730 29.08 -11.64 -13.51
C LEU A 730 30.36 -12.51 -13.35
N ALA A 731 31.47 -11.90 -12.93
CA ALA A 731 32.71 -12.63 -12.64
C ALA A 731 32.55 -13.58 -11.45
N ASN A 732 31.84 -13.18 -10.41
CA ASN A 732 31.54 -14.02 -9.24
C ASN A 732 30.62 -15.19 -9.60
N GLU A 733 29.56 -14.95 -10.38
CA GLU A 733 28.69 -16.02 -10.88
C GLU A 733 29.50 -17.05 -11.71
N ARG A 734 30.36 -16.57 -12.63
CA ARG A 734 31.22 -17.42 -13.42
C ARG A 734 32.19 -18.24 -12.55
N ALA A 735 32.78 -17.61 -11.53
CA ALA A 735 33.66 -18.28 -10.59
C ALA A 735 32.93 -19.39 -9.79
N LEU A 736 31.70 -19.08 -9.34
CA LEU A 736 30.86 -20.06 -8.65
C LEU A 736 30.53 -21.27 -9.53
N VAL A 737 30.13 -21.02 -10.79
CA VAL A 737 29.82 -22.09 -11.75
C VAL A 737 31.09 -22.94 -12.03
N ALA A 738 32.26 -22.28 -12.17
CA ALA A 738 33.52 -22.99 -12.35
C ALA A 738 33.86 -23.87 -11.14
N ALA A 739 33.71 -23.33 -9.92
CA ALA A 739 33.96 -24.12 -8.70
C ALA A 739 33.00 -25.31 -8.55
N LEU A 740 31.74 -25.19 -8.91
CA LEU A 740 30.79 -26.29 -8.93
C LEU A 740 31.14 -27.33 -10.00
N ALA A 741 31.56 -26.88 -11.18
CA ALA A 741 32.01 -27.78 -12.27
C ALA A 741 33.24 -28.57 -11.86
N ASP A 742 34.21 -27.93 -11.21
CA ASP A 742 35.40 -28.59 -10.66
C ASP A 742 35.07 -29.62 -9.56
N LEU A 743 34.13 -29.29 -8.69
CA LEU A 743 33.68 -30.18 -7.61
C LEU A 743 33.07 -31.47 -8.16
N VAL A 744 32.27 -31.41 -9.20
CA VAL A 744 31.64 -32.59 -9.83
C VAL A 744 32.41 -33.12 -11.02
N LYS A 745 33.56 -32.52 -11.36
CA LYS A 745 34.53 -32.94 -12.40
C LYS A 745 33.91 -33.05 -13.78
N VAL A 746 33.19 -32.04 -14.21
CA VAL A 746 32.63 -31.91 -15.56
C VAL A 746 32.81 -30.49 -16.09
N PRO A 747 32.80 -30.24 -17.41
CA PRO A 747 32.72 -28.89 -17.95
C PRO A 747 31.46 -28.15 -17.46
N PRO A 748 31.49 -26.80 -17.34
CA PRO A 748 30.32 -26.02 -16.92
C PRO A 748 29.03 -26.31 -17.71
N ALA A 749 29.13 -26.56 -19.00
CA ALA A 749 27.98 -26.86 -19.85
C ALA A 749 27.27 -28.19 -19.49
N GLU A 750 28.00 -29.14 -18.91
CA GLU A 750 27.48 -30.47 -18.52
C GLU A 750 27.01 -30.51 -17.06
N LEU A 751 27.12 -29.40 -16.33
CA LEU A 751 26.81 -29.32 -14.90
C LEU A 751 25.35 -29.70 -14.57
N PRO A 752 24.33 -29.20 -15.31
CA PRO A 752 22.94 -29.57 -15.06
C PRO A 752 22.70 -31.09 -15.18
N ASP A 753 23.14 -31.69 -16.28
CA ASP A 753 22.97 -33.14 -16.54
C ASP A 753 23.68 -33.98 -15.49
N ARG A 754 24.88 -33.56 -15.07
CA ARG A 754 25.63 -34.22 -14.01
C ARG A 754 24.93 -34.18 -12.66
N ILE A 755 24.42 -33.04 -12.28
CA ILE A 755 23.67 -32.90 -11.03
C ILE A 755 22.39 -33.73 -11.06
N GLU A 756 21.64 -33.72 -12.15
CA GLU A 756 20.45 -34.56 -12.34
C GLU A 756 20.79 -36.04 -12.21
N SER A 757 21.86 -36.49 -12.91
CA SER A 757 22.35 -37.86 -12.80
C SER A 757 22.73 -38.23 -11.36
N MET A 758 23.37 -37.32 -10.61
CA MET A 758 23.73 -37.56 -9.20
C MET A 758 22.48 -37.68 -8.32
N ILE A 759 21.48 -36.84 -8.50
CA ILE A 759 20.21 -36.92 -7.78
C ILE A 759 19.50 -38.25 -8.04
N ILE A 760 19.44 -38.68 -9.31
CA ILE A 760 18.84 -39.97 -9.68
C ILE A 760 19.61 -41.11 -9.02
N ARG A 761 20.93 -41.07 -9.08
CA ARG A 761 21.78 -42.12 -8.45
C ARG A 761 21.61 -42.17 -6.95
N LEU A 762 21.52 -41.01 -6.29
CA LEU A 762 21.28 -40.93 -4.86
C LEU A 762 19.94 -41.56 -4.48
N ARG A 763 18.86 -41.17 -5.15
CA ARG A 763 17.53 -41.74 -4.93
C ARG A 763 17.49 -43.26 -5.14
N ASN A 764 18.21 -43.77 -6.16
CA ASN A 764 18.29 -45.20 -6.43
C ASN A 764 19.09 -45.92 -5.35
N ALA A 765 20.19 -45.35 -4.88
CA ALA A 765 20.99 -45.88 -3.78
C ALA A 765 20.21 -45.92 -2.46
N GLU A 766 19.45 -44.88 -2.16
CA GLU A 766 18.56 -44.82 -0.98
C GLU A 766 17.52 -45.95 -1.04
N ARG A 767 16.81 -46.08 -2.18
CA ARG A 767 15.83 -47.16 -2.39
C ARG A 767 16.44 -48.57 -2.24
N GLU A 768 17.63 -48.77 -2.77
CA GLU A 768 18.32 -50.08 -2.69
C GLU A 768 18.77 -50.35 -1.24
N LEU A 769 19.24 -49.30 -0.54
CA LEU A 769 19.58 -49.43 0.87
C LEU A 769 18.34 -49.79 1.72
N ASP A 770 17.21 -49.15 1.48
CA ASP A 770 15.94 -49.45 2.17
C ASP A 770 15.49 -50.90 1.84
N ARG A 771 15.61 -51.33 0.59
CA ARG A 771 15.30 -52.69 0.19
C ARG A 771 16.21 -53.73 0.87
N LEU A 772 17.51 -53.45 0.95
CA LEU A 772 18.48 -54.35 1.61
C LEU A 772 18.20 -54.44 3.12
N ARG A 773 17.90 -53.31 3.75
CA ARG A 773 17.49 -53.26 5.17
C ARG A 773 16.21 -54.03 5.44
N ALA A 774 15.19 -53.87 4.58
CA ALA A 774 13.95 -54.63 4.69
C ALA A 774 14.21 -56.14 4.50
N ALA A 775 15.04 -56.53 3.55
CA ALA A 775 15.41 -57.96 3.34
C ALA A 775 16.18 -58.53 4.54
N GLU A 776 17.09 -57.79 5.17
CA GLU A 776 17.82 -58.21 6.35
C GLU A 776 16.89 -58.39 7.54
N VAL A 777 15.94 -57.45 7.74
CA VAL A 777 14.92 -57.55 8.76
C VAL A 777 14.05 -58.80 8.57
N LEU A 778 13.67 -59.12 7.30
CA LEU A 778 12.85 -60.29 7.01
C LEU A 778 13.57 -61.62 7.22
N GLN A 779 14.92 -61.69 7.04
CA GLN A 779 15.72 -62.91 7.35
C GLN A 779 15.61 -63.31 8.80
N GLN A 780 15.26 -62.38 9.72
CA GLN A 780 15.02 -62.68 11.14
C GLN A 780 13.70 -63.42 11.40
N ALA A 781 12.81 -63.53 10.41
CA ALA A 781 11.48 -64.08 10.62
C ALA A 781 11.50 -65.56 11.05
N GLU A 782 12.32 -66.41 10.42
CA GLU A 782 12.45 -67.85 10.76
C GLU A 782 13.06 -68.06 12.14
N PRO A 783 14.20 -67.51 12.51
CA PRO A 783 14.75 -67.60 13.87
C PRO A 783 13.80 -67.06 14.93
N LEU A 784 13.05 -66.00 14.65
CA LEU A 784 12.06 -65.45 15.58
C LEU A 784 10.87 -66.40 15.77
N ALA A 785 10.34 -67.01 14.71
CA ALA A 785 9.24 -67.95 14.79
C ALA A 785 9.60 -69.18 15.68
N GLN A 786 10.84 -69.64 15.61
CA GLN A 786 11.31 -70.75 16.49
C GLN A 786 11.39 -70.38 17.98
N ARG A 787 11.38 -69.09 18.32
CA ARG A 787 11.39 -68.60 19.73
C ARG A 787 9.98 -68.45 20.33
N ALA A 788 8.95 -68.72 19.57
CA ALA A 788 7.58 -68.64 20.11
C ALA A 788 7.37 -69.70 21.25
N VAL A 789 6.75 -69.24 22.31
CA VAL A 789 6.45 -70.11 23.49
C VAL A 789 4.93 -70.27 23.62
N GLU A 790 4.53 -71.42 24.21
CA GLU A 790 3.12 -71.63 24.47
C GLU A 790 2.65 -70.95 25.73
N VAL A 791 1.67 -70.07 25.63
CA VAL A 791 1.05 -69.36 26.78
C VAL A 791 -0.46 -69.54 26.67
N ALA A 792 -1.10 -70.19 27.64
CA ALA A 792 -2.54 -70.42 27.67
C ALA A 792 -3.13 -70.97 26.36
N GLY A 793 -2.45 -71.89 25.71
CA GLY A 793 -2.88 -72.49 24.47
C GLY A 793 -2.67 -71.64 23.21
N VAL A 794 -1.94 -70.51 23.35
CA VAL A 794 -1.55 -69.61 22.25
C VAL A 794 -0.04 -69.69 22.03
N GLN A 795 0.40 -69.91 20.79
CA GLN A 795 1.80 -69.74 20.41
C GLN A 795 2.13 -68.25 20.42
N LEU A 796 2.82 -67.76 21.45
CA LEU A 796 3.12 -66.35 21.62
C LEU A 796 4.62 -66.08 21.36
N LEU A 797 4.89 -65.16 20.47
CA LEU A 797 6.22 -64.52 20.38
C LEU A 797 6.11 -63.05 20.84
N THR A 798 6.96 -62.65 21.79
CA THR A 798 7.18 -61.25 22.17
C THR A 798 8.67 -60.97 22.09
N GLU A 799 9.07 -60.01 21.27
CA GLU A 799 10.51 -59.76 21.05
C GLU A 799 10.75 -58.27 20.76
N LEU A 800 11.87 -57.76 21.30
CA LEU A 800 12.42 -56.45 20.95
C LEU A 800 13.44 -56.69 19.87
N VAL A 801 13.08 -56.30 18.62
CA VAL A 801 14.00 -56.40 17.49
C VAL A 801 15.02 -55.24 17.47
N PRO A 802 16.11 -55.33 16.70
CA PRO A 802 17.12 -54.32 16.63
C PRO A 802 16.55 -52.91 16.44
N ALA A 803 17.21 -51.91 17.00
CA ALA A 803 16.80 -50.53 16.88
C ALA A 803 16.87 -50.03 15.42
N GLY A 804 15.96 -49.12 15.04
CA GLY A 804 15.94 -48.51 13.71
C GLY A 804 15.13 -49.25 12.65
N VAL A 805 14.45 -50.36 13.00
CA VAL A 805 13.48 -51.00 12.09
C VAL A 805 12.24 -50.11 11.94
N SER A 806 11.92 -49.74 10.69
CA SER A 806 10.75 -48.91 10.42
C SER A 806 9.43 -49.59 10.84
N ALA A 807 8.42 -48.79 11.15
CA ALA A 807 7.11 -49.33 11.50
C ALA A 807 6.50 -50.21 10.38
N GLY A 808 6.81 -49.91 9.10
CA GLY A 808 6.41 -50.70 7.95
C GLY A 808 7.12 -52.02 7.91
N ASP A 809 8.44 -52.04 8.09
CA ASP A 809 9.24 -53.28 8.10
C ASP A 809 8.92 -54.13 9.33
N LEU A 810 8.70 -53.53 10.50
CA LEU A 810 8.29 -54.20 11.73
C LEU A 810 6.96 -54.93 11.54
N ARG A 811 6.03 -54.27 10.86
CA ARG A 811 4.72 -54.86 10.52
C ARG A 811 4.91 -56.07 9.55
N THR A 812 5.71 -55.89 8.51
CA THR A 812 6.00 -56.95 7.55
C THR A 812 6.70 -58.12 8.22
N LEU A 813 7.65 -57.87 9.10
CA LEU A 813 8.32 -58.93 9.90
C LEU A 813 7.33 -59.68 10.80
N ALA A 814 6.50 -58.96 11.55
CA ALA A 814 5.51 -59.58 12.45
C ALA A 814 4.54 -60.51 11.71
N VAL A 815 4.05 -60.05 10.52
CA VAL A 815 3.19 -60.88 9.67
C VAL A 815 3.95 -62.12 9.15
N ASN A 816 5.20 -61.96 8.67
CA ASN A 816 6.00 -63.07 8.22
C ASN A 816 6.39 -64.07 9.31
N VAL A 817 6.61 -63.62 10.53
CA VAL A 817 6.82 -64.48 11.69
C VAL A 817 5.51 -65.25 12.01
N ARG A 818 4.40 -64.57 12.05
CA ARG A 818 3.08 -65.22 12.29
C ARG A 818 2.75 -66.31 11.29
N ASP A 819 3.02 -66.04 10.00
CA ASP A 819 2.73 -66.97 8.90
C ASP A 819 3.62 -68.22 8.89
N ARG A 820 4.70 -68.28 9.70
CA ARG A 820 5.60 -69.39 9.94
C ARG A 820 5.22 -70.22 11.20
N LEU A 821 4.35 -69.71 12.00
CA LEU A 821 3.78 -70.48 13.14
C LEU A 821 2.73 -71.44 12.63
N ASP A 822 2.37 -72.43 13.46
CA ASP A 822 1.35 -73.47 13.09
C ASP A 822 -0.02 -72.78 12.83
N PRO A 823 -0.53 -72.78 11.60
CA PRO A 823 -1.77 -72.07 11.27
C PRO A 823 -3.02 -72.70 11.88
N THR A 824 -2.93 -73.99 12.33
CA THR A 824 -4.02 -74.72 12.94
C THR A 824 -4.19 -74.44 14.44
N ARG A 825 -3.17 -73.79 15.05
CA ARG A 825 -3.15 -73.42 16.48
C ARG A 825 -3.26 -71.93 16.64
N PRO A 826 -3.91 -71.45 17.69
CA PRO A 826 -3.91 -70.01 18.01
C PRO A 826 -2.47 -69.48 18.14
N ALA A 827 -2.15 -68.41 17.41
CA ALA A 827 -0.82 -67.79 17.43
C ALA A 827 -0.91 -66.28 17.45
N ALA A 828 -0.03 -65.65 18.24
CA ALA A 828 0.10 -64.19 18.35
C ALA A 828 1.57 -63.82 18.31
N VAL A 829 1.91 -62.81 17.54
CA VAL A 829 3.25 -62.23 17.44
C VAL A 829 3.19 -60.77 17.84
N LEU A 830 4.04 -60.36 18.75
CA LEU A 830 4.20 -58.99 19.20
C LEU A 830 5.65 -58.59 19.11
N LEU A 831 5.96 -57.68 18.19
CA LEU A 831 7.29 -57.17 17.99
C LEU A 831 7.34 -55.70 18.34
N ALA A 832 8.46 -55.26 18.93
CA ALA A 832 8.74 -53.86 19.17
C ALA A 832 10.15 -53.51 18.63
N SER A 833 10.34 -52.27 18.16
CA SER A 833 11.63 -51.71 17.75
C SER A 833 11.82 -50.34 18.35
N ALA A 834 13.02 -50.06 18.82
CA ALA A 834 13.37 -48.74 19.34
C ALA A 834 13.77 -47.80 18.19
N ALA A 835 13.19 -46.60 18.15
CA ALA A 835 13.61 -45.49 17.28
C ALA A 835 13.78 -44.25 18.19
N GLU A 836 15.03 -43.78 18.29
CA GLU A 836 15.40 -42.71 19.24
C GLU A 836 14.95 -43.07 20.67
N ASP A 837 14.16 -42.25 21.30
CA ASP A 837 13.65 -42.47 22.66
C ASP A 837 12.24 -43.11 22.73
N ARG A 838 11.75 -43.68 21.63
CA ARG A 838 10.39 -44.24 21.55
C ARG A 838 10.41 -45.68 21.02
N LEU A 839 9.42 -46.44 21.43
CA LEU A 839 9.14 -47.74 20.81
C LEU A 839 8.06 -47.62 19.74
N SER A 840 8.29 -48.28 18.61
CA SER A 840 7.26 -48.66 17.66
C SER A 840 6.95 -50.17 17.90
N PHE A 841 5.68 -50.55 17.97
CA PHE A 841 5.32 -51.91 18.21
C PHE A 841 4.14 -52.35 17.34
N VAL A 842 4.11 -53.61 17.00
CA VAL A 842 3.13 -54.26 16.12
C VAL A 842 2.72 -55.60 16.75
N ALA A 843 1.42 -55.87 16.81
CA ALA A 843 0.89 -57.18 17.11
C ALA A 843 0.14 -57.76 15.92
N THR A 844 0.25 -59.07 15.71
CA THR A 844 -0.52 -59.79 14.72
C THR A 844 -1.01 -61.13 15.33
N VAL A 845 -2.24 -61.54 14.99
CA VAL A 845 -2.85 -62.77 15.42
C VAL A 845 -3.28 -63.59 14.20
N ASN A 846 -3.05 -64.89 14.18
CA ASN A 846 -3.51 -65.72 13.09
C ASN A 846 -5.04 -66.03 13.16
N LYS A 847 -5.60 -66.64 12.11
CA LYS A 847 -7.03 -66.93 12.00
C LYS A 847 -7.53 -67.82 13.16
N ALA A 848 -6.75 -68.81 13.56
CA ALA A 848 -7.09 -69.69 14.67
C ALA A 848 -7.12 -68.93 16.00
N GLY A 849 -6.20 -67.97 16.20
CA GLY A 849 -6.18 -67.13 17.38
C GLY A 849 -7.35 -66.17 17.43
N VAL A 850 -7.74 -65.57 16.31
CA VAL A 850 -8.92 -64.72 16.21
C VAL A 850 -10.20 -65.54 16.50
N ALA A 851 -10.31 -66.73 15.95
CA ALA A 851 -11.44 -67.65 16.22
C ALA A 851 -11.47 -68.10 17.69
N ALA A 852 -10.33 -68.16 18.37
CA ALA A 852 -10.23 -68.47 19.81
C ALA A 852 -10.42 -67.18 20.71
N GLY A 853 -10.96 -66.10 20.13
CA GLY A 853 -11.27 -64.87 20.88
C GLY A 853 -10.07 -63.97 21.20
N ARG A 854 -8.92 -64.17 20.53
CA ARG A 854 -7.71 -63.35 20.73
C ARG A 854 -7.66 -62.23 19.67
N SER A 855 -7.34 -61.02 20.08
CA SER A 855 -7.31 -59.85 19.19
C SER A 855 -6.00 -59.14 19.31
N ALA A 856 -5.37 -58.86 18.15
CA ALA A 856 -4.15 -58.04 18.06
C ALA A 856 -4.41 -56.62 18.61
N GLY A 857 -5.61 -56.10 18.39
CA GLY A 857 -6.03 -54.79 18.95
C GLY A 857 -5.99 -54.75 20.48
N ASP A 858 -6.42 -55.82 21.13
CA ASP A 858 -6.42 -55.89 22.58
C ASP A 858 -5.02 -56.16 23.15
N LEU A 859 -4.18 -56.95 22.48
CA LEU A 859 -2.78 -57.10 22.85
C LEU A 859 -2.01 -55.77 22.75
N VAL A 860 -2.26 -55.01 21.71
CA VAL A 860 -1.66 -53.65 21.54
C VAL A 860 -2.18 -52.70 22.61
N LYS A 861 -3.45 -52.73 22.98
CA LYS A 861 -3.99 -51.89 24.07
C LYS A 861 -3.32 -52.23 25.42
N VAL A 862 -3.18 -53.49 25.75
CA VAL A 862 -2.49 -53.94 26.98
C VAL A 862 -1.04 -53.46 26.98
N LEU A 863 -0.32 -53.63 25.85
CA LEU A 863 1.05 -53.17 25.69
C LEU A 863 1.13 -51.66 25.82
N ALA A 864 0.27 -50.95 25.11
CA ALA A 864 0.26 -49.48 25.10
C ALA A 864 -0.04 -48.92 26.50
N GLN A 865 -0.97 -49.51 27.24
CA GLN A 865 -1.28 -49.15 28.63
C GLN A 865 -0.07 -49.37 29.54
N ALA A 866 0.61 -50.50 29.42
CA ALA A 866 1.79 -50.81 30.24
C ALA A 866 2.98 -49.86 29.96
N LEU A 867 3.10 -49.39 28.73
CA LEU A 867 4.16 -48.50 28.27
C LEU A 867 3.81 -47.00 28.35
N GLY A 868 2.60 -46.61 28.77
CA GLY A 868 2.15 -45.22 28.68
C GLY A 868 2.08 -44.70 27.24
N ALA A 869 1.82 -45.59 26.29
CA ALA A 869 1.85 -45.34 24.84
C ALA A 869 0.43 -45.31 24.25
N ARG A 870 0.34 -45.08 22.95
CA ARG A 870 -0.91 -45.15 22.18
C ARG A 870 -0.83 -46.21 21.10
N GLY A 871 -1.91 -46.97 20.95
CA GLY A 871 -1.96 -48.00 19.92
C GLY A 871 -3.38 -48.56 19.77
N GLY A 872 -3.61 -49.29 18.69
CA GLY A 872 -4.85 -49.94 18.37
C GLY A 872 -4.84 -50.55 16.97
N GLY A 873 -5.92 -51.16 16.58
CA GLY A 873 -6.05 -51.81 15.27
C GLY A 873 -7.19 -52.85 15.25
N LYS A 874 -7.12 -53.77 14.24
CA LYS A 874 -8.10 -54.84 14.02
C LYS A 874 -7.74 -56.10 14.84
N ALA A 875 -8.58 -57.11 14.80
CA ALA A 875 -8.35 -58.36 15.53
C ALA A 875 -7.14 -59.10 15.02
N ASP A 876 -6.81 -59.01 13.75
CA ASP A 876 -5.71 -59.73 13.09
C ASP A 876 -4.41 -58.95 13.09
N LEU A 877 -4.45 -57.60 13.14
CA LEU A 877 -3.28 -56.70 13.07
C LEU A 877 -3.54 -55.39 13.79
N ALA A 878 -2.63 -55.03 14.65
CA ALA A 878 -2.67 -53.75 15.38
C ALA A 878 -1.24 -53.21 15.56
N GLN A 879 -1.14 -51.89 15.77
CA GLN A 879 0.14 -51.22 15.91
C GLN A 879 0.03 -50.05 16.90
N GLY A 880 1.15 -49.63 17.45
CA GLY A 880 1.23 -48.48 18.31
C GLY A 880 2.65 -47.92 18.39
N ALA A 881 2.74 -46.77 19.08
CA ALA A 881 4.02 -46.14 19.34
C ALA A 881 4.00 -45.36 20.66
N GLY A 882 5.14 -45.26 21.31
CA GLY A 882 5.34 -44.55 22.57
C GLY A 882 6.03 -45.44 23.60
N GLY A 883 6.24 -44.93 24.81
CA GLY A 883 7.02 -45.60 25.84
C GLY A 883 8.53 -45.50 25.62
N LYS A 884 9.30 -45.88 26.64
CA LYS A 884 10.74 -45.90 26.55
C LYS A 884 11.25 -47.27 26.14
N PRO A 885 12.35 -47.43 25.40
CA PRO A 885 12.91 -48.70 24.99
C PRO A 885 13.16 -49.66 26.17
N GLY A 886 13.60 -49.15 27.32
CA GLY A 886 13.86 -49.93 28.53
C GLY A 886 12.62 -50.60 29.15
N ASP A 887 11.42 -50.11 28.82
CA ASP A 887 10.17 -50.62 29.41
C ASP A 887 9.53 -51.77 28.55
N ALA A 888 10.10 -52.06 27.42
CA ALA A 888 9.55 -53.03 26.45
C ALA A 888 9.30 -54.40 27.10
N GLN A 889 10.22 -54.87 27.94
CA GLN A 889 10.13 -56.19 28.58
C GLN A 889 8.95 -56.22 29.59
N ALA A 890 8.76 -55.17 30.35
CA ALA A 890 7.63 -55.05 31.30
C ALA A 890 6.29 -55.04 30.52
N GLY A 891 6.25 -54.37 29.36
CA GLY A 891 5.10 -54.37 28.48
C GLY A 891 4.78 -55.78 27.93
N PHE A 892 5.81 -56.53 27.51
CA PHE A 892 5.64 -57.90 27.05
C PHE A 892 5.13 -58.84 28.14
N GLU A 893 5.61 -58.71 29.40
CA GLU A 893 5.12 -59.49 30.53
C GLU A 893 3.66 -59.14 30.83
N ALA A 894 3.26 -57.90 30.74
CA ALA A 894 1.85 -57.46 30.90
C ALA A 894 0.95 -58.16 29.86
N VAL A 895 1.37 -58.25 28.59
CA VAL A 895 0.68 -58.96 27.52
C VAL A 895 0.61 -60.47 27.82
N ARG A 896 1.70 -61.07 28.25
CA ARG A 896 1.77 -62.50 28.62
C ARG A 896 0.80 -62.82 29.78
N THR A 897 0.78 -61.99 30.81
CA THR A 897 -0.15 -62.11 31.96
C THR A 897 -1.60 -61.93 31.51
N SER A 898 -1.90 -61.04 30.60
CA SER A 898 -3.25 -60.87 30.08
C SER A 898 -3.80 -62.08 29.37
N LEU A 899 -2.93 -62.84 28.71
CA LEU A 899 -3.33 -64.10 28.04
C LEU A 899 -3.63 -65.23 28.99
N LEU A 900 -3.08 -65.23 30.19
CA LEU A 900 -3.35 -66.21 31.27
C LEU A 900 -4.70 -66.03 31.95
N SER A 901 -5.26 -64.83 31.86
CA SER A 901 -6.60 -64.50 32.38
C SER A 901 -7.66 -65.05 31.42
N PRO A 902 -8.76 -65.70 31.89
CA PRO A 902 -9.81 -66.17 31.02
C PRO A 902 -10.43 -65.04 30.27
N ALA A 903 -10.67 -65.25 28.92
CA ALA A 903 -11.32 -64.25 28.08
C ALA A 903 -12.72 -63.96 28.68
N SER A 904 -12.93 -62.70 29.08
CA SER A 904 -14.19 -62.15 29.54
C SER A 904 -15.19 -61.94 28.42
#